data_7da3330f011c70cd6bc9f28d46670a54
#
_entry.id   7da3330f011c70cd6bc9f28d46670a54
#
_cell.length_a   1.000
_cell.length_b   1.000
_cell.length_c   1.000
_cell.angle_alpha   90.00
_cell.angle_beta   90.00
_cell.angle_gamma   90.00
#
_symmetry.space_group_name_H-M   'P 1'
#
loop_
_entity.id
_entity.type
_entity.pdbx_description
1 polymer ?
#
loop_
_entity_poly.entity_id
_entity_poly.type
_entity_poly.pdbx_seq_one_letter_code
_entity_poly.pdbx_strand_id
1 'polypeptide(L)'
;MSDRDAHRRDFLKLAAGAAAGSAGLPPVIAKALDLPARGGTGTIKDVEHVVILMQENRSFDHYFGTLRGVRGYGDPRPVILPNGDPVWLQPGKDGAVGPFHMDTRTTSAQTIESLDHSWKGSNKRWANHDAWIAAKGPLTMGHFTRDDVPFYHALADAFTICDGYHASIFGPTSPNRLFLFTGTSGLAVGSTSSTAITNSIIELNETADPARDSSYFKAFTWTTYAERLQAAGISWQVYQEYNNYGDNSLSFFANFRGLDPQHELYKRGRAWSPGSNAANADTSQGEHLVAQFEADVAAGTLPQVSWIVPSKQLSEHPESTPADGEYLTARLIAALTAHPEVWAKTVLFLNYDENDGFFDHVPPIVPAVATVAGKSTVDTVGEVYRGEAVGLGPRVPMLVVSPWSKGGFVNSQLFDHTSVIRFLEARFGVAEPNITPWRRAVTGDLTSAFDFAGTGQRLADLPDASGLPARAAQARSLPAPRPKGPQRPPLQEAGLRHARALPYAFEIAGRTEADGFKLDIANTGTVGAGFILYPTGAAPRHYTVEAGKRLDDLIAVDAAGGYAMALHGPNGFLREFRGGTKSAGVEADAVFEVSTARLLIRLRNKGVQPVTVAVAPVDYLSAAPRQYTLAPGAEQLDAWSLAPLGNWYDFKATCVEDGAFERRIAGHGENGRPSISDPALGRRIA
;
A
#
# COMPACT_ATOMS: atom_id res chain seq x y z
N MET A 1 38.45 -2.05 18.64
CA MET A 1 37.88 -2.38 17.34
C MET A 1 37.13 -1.14 16.90
N SER A 2 37.46 -0.55 15.78
CA SER A 2 36.93 0.75 15.36
C SER A 2 35.51 0.63 14.83
N ASP A 3 34.69 1.67 14.98
CA ASP A 3 33.34 1.79 14.45
C ASP A 3 33.23 1.45 12.94
N ARG A 4 34.33 1.67 12.20
CA ARG A 4 34.45 1.26 10.79
C ARG A 4 34.35 -0.27 10.54
N ASP A 5 34.79 -1.07 11.51
CA ASP A 5 34.79 -2.52 11.39
C ASP A 5 33.41 -3.11 11.71
N ALA A 6 32.60 -2.45 12.54
CA ALA A 6 31.21 -2.81 12.80
C ALA A 6 30.34 -2.56 11.57
N HIS A 7 30.43 -1.37 10.95
CA HIS A 7 29.67 -1.02 9.75
C HIS A 7 30.04 -1.86 8.53
N ARG A 8 31.31 -2.24 8.39
CA ARG A 8 31.78 -3.15 7.33
C ARG A 8 31.24 -4.57 7.52
N ARG A 9 31.08 -5.03 8.77
CA ARG A 9 30.46 -6.32 9.09
C ARG A 9 28.96 -6.32 8.85
N ASP A 10 28.25 -5.24 9.15
CA ASP A 10 26.82 -5.13 8.93
C ASP A 10 26.50 -4.95 7.45
N PHE A 11 27.33 -4.23 6.69
CA PHE A 11 27.27 -4.19 5.23
C PHE A 11 27.56 -5.58 4.60
N LEU A 12 28.54 -6.32 5.14
CA LEU A 12 28.83 -7.69 4.69
C LEU A 12 27.74 -8.69 5.10
N LYS A 13 27.04 -8.47 6.21
CA LYS A 13 25.83 -9.24 6.57
C LYS A 13 24.64 -8.92 5.68
N LEU A 14 24.50 -7.65 5.26
CA LEU A 14 23.49 -7.25 4.26
C LEU A 14 23.78 -7.90 2.90
N ALA A 15 25.04 -7.91 2.46
CA ALA A 15 25.49 -8.56 1.25
C ALA A 15 25.38 -10.11 1.34
N ALA A 16 25.71 -10.68 2.51
CA ALA A 16 25.55 -12.11 2.77
C ALA A 16 24.09 -12.52 2.96
N GLY A 17 23.24 -11.65 3.51
CA GLY A 17 21.78 -11.84 3.58
C GLY A 17 21.14 -11.81 2.21
N ALA A 18 21.60 -10.93 1.31
CA ALA A 18 21.17 -10.92 -0.10
C ALA A 18 21.65 -12.19 -0.85
N ALA A 19 22.86 -12.68 -0.56
CA ALA A 19 23.37 -13.92 -1.14
C ALA A 19 22.69 -15.19 -0.54
N ALA A 20 22.30 -15.18 0.73
CA ALA A 20 21.58 -16.31 1.35
C ALA A 20 20.08 -16.34 0.96
N GLY A 21 19.50 -15.19 0.56
CA GLY A 21 18.12 -15.12 0.04
C GLY A 21 17.97 -15.59 -1.41
N SER A 22 19.07 -15.86 -2.11
CA SER A 22 19.07 -16.23 -3.52
C SER A 22 19.11 -17.74 -3.77
N ALA A 23 19.46 -18.55 -2.78
CA ALA A 23 19.40 -19.99 -2.88
C ALA A 23 17.96 -20.45 -2.72
N GLY A 24 17.25 -20.61 -3.83
CA GLY A 24 15.90 -21.16 -3.86
C GLY A 24 14.81 -20.36 -4.56
N LEU A 25 15.12 -19.39 -5.43
CA LEU A 25 14.11 -18.66 -6.21
C LEU A 25 13.53 -19.50 -7.39
N PRO A 26 12.20 -19.34 -7.80
CA PRO A 26 11.66 -20.04 -8.97
C PRO A 26 12.47 -19.75 -10.24
N PRO A 27 12.73 -20.75 -11.11
CA PRO A 27 13.53 -20.57 -12.34
C PRO A 27 13.07 -19.42 -13.22
N VAL A 28 11.75 -19.16 -13.26
CA VAL A 28 11.16 -18.07 -14.04
C VAL A 28 11.55 -16.69 -13.50
N ILE A 29 11.63 -16.54 -12.19
CA ILE A 29 12.07 -15.28 -11.58
C ILE A 29 13.58 -15.10 -11.76
N ALA A 30 14.37 -16.17 -11.63
CA ALA A 30 15.80 -16.14 -11.91
C ALA A 30 16.08 -15.66 -13.33
N LYS A 31 15.37 -16.22 -14.31
CA LYS A 31 15.46 -15.79 -15.71
C LYS A 31 15.11 -14.32 -15.88
N ALA A 32 14.03 -13.86 -15.25
CA ALA A 32 13.61 -12.46 -15.28
C ALA A 32 14.66 -11.51 -14.70
N LEU A 33 15.37 -11.94 -13.64
CA LEU A 33 16.46 -11.18 -13.03
C LEU A 33 17.72 -11.13 -13.88
N ASP A 34 18.05 -12.22 -14.58
CA ASP A 34 19.23 -12.30 -15.44
C ASP A 34 19.12 -11.44 -16.70
N LEU A 35 17.90 -11.24 -17.21
CA LEU A 35 17.67 -10.48 -18.43
C LEU A 35 17.77 -8.96 -18.16
N PRO A 36 18.62 -8.22 -18.89
CA PRO A 36 18.80 -6.78 -18.68
C PRO A 36 17.60 -5.97 -19.16
N ALA A 37 17.49 -4.74 -18.65
CA ALA A 37 16.68 -3.72 -19.26
C ALA A 37 17.26 -3.33 -20.63
N ARG A 38 16.42 -2.88 -21.55
CA ARG A 38 16.86 -2.24 -22.79
C ARG A 38 17.65 -0.98 -22.45
N GLY A 39 18.84 -0.84 -23.02
CA GLY A 39 19.55 0.44 -23.01
C GLY A 39 18.76 1.48 -23.84
N GLY A 40 18.60 2.67 -23.31
CA GLY A 40 17.78 3.70 -23.93
C GLY A 40 18.01 5.09 -23.33
N THR A 41 16.93 5.78 -23.00
CA THR A 41 16.96 7.14 -22.44
C THR A 41 17.29 7.17 -20.95
N GLY A 42 17.24 6.03 -20.25
CA GLY A 42 17.34 5.96 -18.79
C GLY A 42 16.14 6.58 -18.07
N THR A 43 14.99 6.62 -18.72
CA THR A 43 13.76 7.23 -18.20
C THR A 43 12.55 6.30 -18.46
N ILE A 44 11.39 6.65 -17.90
CA ILE A 44 10.12 5.94 -18.14
C ILE A 44 9.79 5.77 -19.64
N LYS A 45 10.38 6.58 -20.54
CA LYS A 45 10.17 6.47 -21.99
C LYS A 45 10.70 5.16 -22.57
N ASP A 46 11.59 4.46 -21.87
CA ASP A 46 12.11 3.16 -22.29
C ASP A 46 11.11 2.02 -22.08
N VAL A 47 10.03 2.24 -21.34
CA VAL A 47 8.92 1.29 -21.16
C VAL A 47 8.06 1.29 -22.42
N GLU A 48 7.95 0.17 -23.12
CA GLU A 48 7.08 0.02 -24.29
C GLU A 48 5.77 -0.71 -23.95
N HIS A 49 5.81 -1.64 -22.99
CA HIS A 49 4.67 -2.46 -22.60
C HIS A 49 4.42 -2.36 -21.09
N VAL A 50 3.15 -2.16 -20.73
CA VAL A 50 2.68 -2.19 -19.34
C VAL A 50 1.61 -3.26 -19.22
N VAL A 51 1.89 -4.32 -18.49
CA VAL A 51 0.98 -5.43 -18.18
C VAL A 51 0.44 -5.23 -16.77
N ILE A 52 -0.85 -5.31 -16.58
CA ILE A 52 -1.55 -5.06 -15.31
C ILE A 52 -2.34 -6.32 -14.98
N LEU A 53 -1.92 -7.06 -13.96
CA LEU A 53 -2.65 -8.20 -13.40
C LEU A 53 -3.26 -7.77 -12.07
N MET A 54 -4.60 -7.61 -12.03
CA MET A 54 -5.32 -7.35 -10.81
C MET A 54 -5.99 -8.63 -10.33
N GLN A 55 -5.52 -9.13 -9.19
CA GLN A 55 -6.07 -10.27 -8.47
C GLN A 55 -7.14 -9.80 -7.47
N GLU A 56 -7.73 -10.73 -6.72
CA GLU A 56 -8.85 -10.47 -5.83
C GLU A 56 -8.54 -10.68 -4.36
N ASN A 57 -9.05 -9.75 -3.60
CA ASN A 57 -9.53 -9.82 -2.24
C ASN A 57 -8.48 -10.28 -1.22
N ARG A 58 -7.30 -9.62 -1.17
CA ARG A 58 -6.28 -9.90 -0.15
C ARG A 58 -5.69 -8.62 0.42
N SER A 59 -5.60 -8.50 1.76
CA SER A 59 -4.90 -7.37 2.36
C SER A 59 -3.38 -7.54 2.30
N PHE A 60 -2.65 -6.44 2.46
CA PHE A 60 -1.20 -6.47 2.51
C PHE A 60 -0.69 -7.31 3.70
N ASP A 61 -1.22 -7.08 4.90
CA ASP A 61 -0.80 -7.85 6.08
C ASP A 61 -1.14 -9.34 5.99
N HIS A 62 -2.26 -9.68 5.34
CA HIS A 62 -2.64 -11.08 5.13
C HIS A 62 -1.58 -11.86 4.34
N TYR A 63 -0.96 -11.24 3.32
CA TYR A 63 0.06 -11.88 2.47
C TYR A 63 1.49 -11.59 2.92
N PHE A 64 1.78 -10.35 3.28
CA PHE A 64 3.14 -9.85 3.48
C PHE A 64 3.41 -9.28 4.87
N GLY A 65 2.45 -9.34 5.79
CA GLY A 65 2.63 -8.82 7.15
C GLY A 65 3.81 -9.43 7.91
N THR A 66 4.23 -10.66 7.54
CA THR A 66 5.39 -11.35 8.13
C THR A 66 6.67 -11.18 7.32
N LEU A 67 6.63 -10.58 6.12
CA LEU A 67 7.79 -10.43 5.26
C LEU A 67 8.80 -9.44 5.85
N ARG A 68 10.10 -9.77 5.77
CA ARG A 68 11.17 -8.88 6.25
C ARG A 68 11.17 -7.52 5.55
N GLY A 69 11.47 -6.46 6.30
CA GLY A 69 11.78 -5.13 5.79
C GLY A 69 10.64 -4.41 5.08
N VAL A 70 9.40 -4.84 5.28
CA VAL A 70 8.19 -4.11 4.93
C VAL A 70 7.45 -3.63 6.17
N ARG A 71 6.60 -2.66 6.08
CA ARG A 71 5.75 -2.21 7.18
C ARG A 71 4.62 -3.23 7.42
N GLY A 72 4.96 -4.27 8.19
CA GLY A 72 4.13 -5.41 8.56
C GLY A 72 3.94 -5.52 10.07
N TYR A 73 3.78 -6.74 10.59
CA TYR A 73 3.49 -7.00 12.00
C TYR A 73 4.61 -6.61 12.97
N GLY A 74 5.79 -6.30 12.50
CA GLY A 74 6.90 -5.77 13.30
C GLY A 74 6.99 -4.25 13.31
N ASP A 75 5.97 -3.51 12.86
CA ASP A 75 5.97 -2.04 12.87
C ASP A 75 6.16 -1.53 14.31
N PRO A 76 7.25 -0.80 14.61
CA PRO A 76 7.53 -0.32 15.96
C PRO A 76 6.60 0.82 16.41
N ARG A 77 5.76 1.33 15.53
CA ARG A 77 4.87 2.48 15.78
C ARG A 77 3.44 2.22 15.34
N PRO A 78 2.81 1.14 15.85
CA PRO A 78 1.41 0.83 15.55
C PRO A 78 0.49 1.91 16.11
N VAL A 79 -0.69 2.06 15.53
CA VAL A 79 -1.76 2.85 16.15
C VAL A 79 -2.16 2.18 17.48
N ILE A 80 -2.37 3.00 18.50
CA ILE A 80 -2.89 2.55 19.78
C ILE A 80 -4.41 2.79 19.80
N LEU A 81 -5.15 1.73 20.05
CA LEU A 81 -6.62 1.76 20.12
C LEU A 81 -7.11 2.53 21.36
N PRO A 82 -8.36 2.98 21.40
CA PRO A 82 -8.92 3.71 22.57
C PRO A 82 -8.87 2.93 23.90
N ASN A 83 -8.83 1.59 23.83
CA ASN A 83 -8.69 0.72 25.03
C ASN A 83 -7.24 0.59 25.50
N GLY A 84 -6.26 1.20 24.82
CA GLY A 84 -4.83 1.14 25.13
C GLY A 84 -4.07 -0.02 24.47
N ASP A 85 -4.74 -0.93 23.77
CA ASP A 85 -4.10 -2.02 23.04
C ASP A 85 -3.49 -1.53 21.73
N PRO A 86 -2.39 -2.15 21.25
CA PRO A 86 -1.95 -1.92 19.88
C PRO A 86 -2.97 -2.46 18.87
N VAL A 87 -3.03 -1.85 17.71
CA VAL A 87 -4.01 -2.13 16.65
C VAL A 87 -4.14 -3.60 16.23
N TRP A 88 -3.11 -4.41 16.44
CA TRP A 88 -3.17 -5.87 16.19
C TRP A 88 -4.06 -6.64 17.17
N LEU A 89 -4.34 -6.11 18.35
CA LEU A 89 -5.23 -6.73 19.32
C LEU A 89 -6.62 -6.13 19.17
N GLN A 90 -7.38 -6.69 18.25
CA GLN A 90 -8.72 -6.20 17.92
C GLN A 90 -9.73 -6.61 18.97
N PRO A 91 -10.61 -5.72 19.43
CA PRO A 91 -11.66 -6.05 20.40
C PRO A 91 -12.60 -7.13 19.88
N GLY A 92 -12.76 -8.19 20.64
CA GLY A 92 -13.71 -9.28 20.39
C GLY A 92 -14.67 -9.49 21.55
N LYS A 93 -15.73 -10.26 21.32
CA LYS A 93 -16.77 -10.53 22.34
C LYS A 93 -16.22 -11.21 23.59
N ASP A 94 -15.28 -12.12 23.41
CA ASP A 94 -14.71 -12.95 24.49
C ASP A 94 -13.26 -12.54 24.83
N GLY A 95 -12.86 -11.32 24.47
CA GLY A 95 -11.51 -10.77 24.65
C GLY A 95 -10.86 -10.37 23.32
N ALA A 96 -9.65 -9.80 23.40
CA ALA A 96 -8.93 -9.36 22.22
C ALA A 96 -8.53 -10.53 21.32
N VAL A 97 -8.61 -10.33 20.00
CA VAL A 97 -8.18 -11.29 18.97
C VAL A 97 -7.02 -10.69 18.20
N GLY A 98 -5.89 -11.38 18.18
CA GLY A 98 -4.70 -11.01 17.42
C GLY A 98 -4.57 -11.76 16.11
N PRO A 99 -3.58 -11.39 15.27
CA PRO A 99 -3.28 -12.11 14.04
C PRO A 99 -2.89 -13.55 14.31
N PHE A 100 -3.33 -14.47 13.46
CA PHE A 100 -2.99 -15.90 13.57
C PHE A 100 -2.60 -16.49 12.23
N HIS A 101 -1.69 -17.47 12.25
CA HIS A 101 -1.20 -18.12 11.04
C HIS A 101 -2.25 -19.07 10.45
N MET A 102 -2.59 -18.84 9.19
CA MET A 102 -3.42 -19.71 8.36
C MET A 102 -2.54 -20.71 7.61
N ASP A 103 -2.03 -21.73 8.34
CA ASP A 103 -1.11 -22.74 7.79
C ASP A 103 -1.80 -23.55 6.68
N THR A 104 -1.39 -23.34 5.44
CA THR A 104 -1.95 -24.00 4.25
C THR A 104 -1.56 -25.48 4.13
N ARG A 105 -0.62 -25.98 4.94
CA ARG A 105 -0.24 -27.40 5.00
C ARG A 105 -1.13 -28.23 5.91
N THR A 106 -1.74 -27.59 6.89
CA THR A 106 -2.52 -28.28 7.95
C THR A 106 -3.98 -27.85 7.99
N THR A 107 -4.33 -26.80 7.25
CA THR A 107 -5.70 -26.28 7.18
C THR A 107 -6.13 -25.98 5.73
N SER A 108 -7.44 -25.83 5.51
CA SER A 108 -8.02 -25.41 4.22
C SER A 108 -7.87 -23.91 3.93
N ALA A 109 -6.85 -23.25 4.50
CA ALA A 109 -6.67 -21.80 4.43
C ALA A 109 -6.50 -21.27 2.99
N GLN A 110 -6.14 -22.13 2.05
CA GLN A 110 -6.11 -21.75 0.62
C GLN A 110 -7.51 -21.48 0.05
N THR A 111 -8.56 -22.06 0.63
CA THR A 111 -9.95 -21.88 0.18
C THR A 111 -10.82 -21.67 1.40
N ILE A 112 -11.28 -20.47 1.62
CA ILE A 112 -12.16 -20.10 2.75
C ILE A 112 -13.37 -19.34 2.24
N GLU A 113 -14.38 -19.21 3.08
CA GLU A 113 -15.53 -18.35 2.80
C GLU A 113 -15.08 -16.89 2.77
N SER A 114 -15.59 -16.12 1.80
CA SER A 114 -15.37 -14.67 1.70
C SER A 114 -15.91 -13.94 2.94
N LEU A 115 -15.18 -12.95 3.40
CA LEU A 115 -15.55 -12.12 4.53
C LEU A 115 -16.40 -10.91 4.08
N ASP A 116 -17.04 -10.21 5.02
CA ASP A 116 -17.77 -8.99 4.67
C ASP A 116 -16.81 -7.88 4.24
N HIS A 117 -16.82 -7.54 2.95
CA HIS A 117 -16.08 -6.43 2.36
C HIS A 117 -17.01 -5.33 1.80
N SER A 118 -18.31 -5.39 2.16
CA SER A 118 -19.27 -4.39 1.75
C SER A 118 -18.92 -2.99 2.32
N TRP A 119 -19.27 -1.93 1.58
CA TRP A 119 -19.21 -0.55 2.07
C TRP A 119 -19.87 -0.37 3.44
N LYS A 120 -21.05 -0.96 3.64
CA LYS A 120 -21.79 -0.86 4.89
C LYS A 120 -21.05 -1.49 6.07
N GLY A 121 -20.44 -2.65 5.85
CA GLY A 121 -19.62 -3.34 6.85
C GLY A 121 -18.31 -2.62 7.15
N SER A 122 -17.82 -1.87 6.18
CA SER A 122 -16.47 -1.27 6.22
C SER A 122 -16.44 0.19 6.70
N ASN A 123 -17.43 1.06 6.41
CA ASN A 123 -17.26 2.51 6.58
C ASN A 123 -17.91 3.16 7.79
N LYS A 124 -18.92 2.59 8.42
CA LYS A 124 -19.64 3.28 9.52
C LYS A 124 -18.99 3.16 10.90
N ARG A 125 -17.92 2.38 11.09
CA ARG A 125 -17.40 2.04 12.41
C ARG A 125 -15.88 2.12 12.52
N TRP A 126 -15.20 2.68 11.52
CA TRP A 126 -13.76 2.56 11.35
C TRP A 126 -12.95 3.74 11.86
N ALA A 127 -13.56 4.73 12.52
CA ALA A 127 -12.86 5.90 13.00
C ALA A 127 -11.58 5.56 13.79
N ASN A 128 -11.64 4.54 14.65
CA ASN A 128 -10.50 4.10 15.48
C ASN A 128 -9.77 2.86 14.92
N HIS A 129 -10.18 2.33 13.79
CA HIS A 129 -9.61 1.09 13.22
C HIS A 129 -9.75 -0.14 14.14
N ASP A 130 -10.84 -0.22 14.92
CA ASP A 130 -11.06 -1.18 16.01
C ASP A 130 -12.28 -2.09 15.83
N ALA A 131 -12.89 -2.11 14.64
CA ALA A 131 -14.14 -2.83 14.40
C ALA A 131 -14.00 -4.12 13.56
N TRP A 132 -12.79 -4.60 13.29
CA TRP A 132 -12.53 -5.74 12.40
C TRP A 132 -13.26 -7.01 12.85
N ILE A 133 -13.13 -7.41 14.09
CA ILE A 133 -13.79 -8.60 14.63
C ILE A 133 -15.30 -8.44 14.65
N ALA A 134 -15.80 -7.29 15.09
CA ALA A 134 -17.22 -7.03 15.19
C ALA A 134 -17.94 -7.00 13.83
N ALA A 135 -17.26 -6.54 12.78
CA ALA A 135 -17.82 -6.43 11.44
C ALA A 135 -17.64 -7.71 10.60
N LYS A 136 -16.51 -8.43 10.77
CA LYS A 136 -16.05 -9.45 9.82
C LYS A 136 -15.78 -10.82 10.45
N GLY A 137 -15.81 -10.91 11.77
CA GLY A 137 -15.49 -12.13 12.51
C GLY A 137 -13.97 -12.40 12.67
N PRO A 138 -13.59 -13.43 13.43
CA PRO A 138 -12.19 -13.66 13.81
C PRO A 138 -11.28 -14.08 12.65
N LEU A 139 -11.81 -14.63 11.54
CA LEU A 139 -11.01 -15.00 10.37
C LEU A 139 -10.34 -13.80 9.72
N THR A 140 -10.86 -12.58 9.93
CA THR A 140 -10.25 -11.33 9.45
C THR A 140 -8.77 -11.22 9.87
N MET A 141 -8.39 -11.74 11.04
CA MET A 141 -7.03 -11.68 11.59
C MET A 141 -6.09 -12.77 11.07
N GLY A 142 -6.52 -13.58 10.11
CA GLY A 142 -5.72 -14.63 9.50
C GLY A 142 -4.63 -14.07 8.57
N HIS A 143 -3.42 -14.64 8.62
CA HIS A 143 -2.33 -14.26 7.74
C HIS A 143 -1.58 -15.48 7.22
N PHE A 144 -0.95 -15.30 6.05
CA PHE A 144 0.00 -16.23 5.46
C PHE A 144 1.44 -15.89 5.82
N THR A 145 2.30 -16.87 5.61
CA THR A 145 3.75 -16.73 5.71
C THR A 145 4.40 -17.08 4.37
N ARG A 146 5.72 -16.99 4.30
CA ARG A 146 6.49 -17.43 3.12
C ARG A 146 6.20 -18.87 2.70
N ASP A 147 5.91 -19.75 3.66
CA ASP A 147 5.62 -21.16 3.35
C ASP A 147 4.25 -21.35 2.69
N ASP A 148 3.34 -20.40 2.86
CA ASP A 148 1.98 -20.45 2.34
C ASP A 148 1.86 -19.88 0.93
N VAL A 149 2.55 -18.76 0.66
CA VAL A 149 2.60 -18.06 -0.64
C VAL A 149 4.05 -17.86 -1.09
N PRO A 150 4.79 -18.96 -1.34
CA PRO A 150 6.26 -18.94 -1.52
C PRO A 150 6.71 -18.20 -2.79
N PHE A 151 5.92 -18.26 -3.87
CA PHE A 151 6.26 -17.59 -5.11
C PHE A 151 6.17 -16.06 -4.96
N TYR A 152 5.14 -15.55 -4.33
CA TYR A 152 4.98 -14.10 -4.13
C TYR A 152 6.01 -13.52 -3.16
N HIS A 153 6.37 -14.26 -2.10
CA HIS A 153 7.46 -13.84 -1.22
C HIS A 153 8.81 -13.82 -1.96
N ALA A 154 9.07 -14.81 -2.81
CA ALA A 154 10.26 -14.83 -3.65
C ALA A 154 10.26 -13.68 -4.68
N LEU A 155 9.09 -13.39 -5.28
CA LEU A 155 8.93 -12.28 -6.21
C LEU A 155 9.18 -10.92 -5.52
N ALA A 156 8.70 -10.75 -4.29
CA ALA A 156 8.98 -9.59 -3.46
C ALA A 156 10.47 -9.47 -3.08
N ASP A 157 11.16 -10.59 -2.87
CA ASP A 157 12.61 -10.60 -2.60
C ASP A 157 13.45 -10.28 -3.86
N ALA A 158 12.89 -10.50 -5.04
CA ALA A 158 13.55 -10.27 -6.31
C ALA A 158 13.35 -8.86 -6.89
N PHE A 159 12.14 -8.32 -6.74
CA PHE A 159 11.69 -7.06 -7.34
C PHE A 159 11.25 -6.05 -6.29
N THR A 160 10.56 -4.99 -6.72
CA THR A 160 10.07 -3.95 -5.79
C THR A 160 8.67 -4.30 -5.28
N ILE A 161 8.51 -4.33 -3.95
CA ILE A 161 7.21 -4.40 -3.27
C ILE A 161 6.81 -3.01 -2.76
N CYS A 162 5.54 -2.61 -2.96
CA CYS A 162 5.00 -1.35 -2.47
C CYS A 162 4.15 -1.61 -1.22
N ASP A 163 4.69 -1.30 -0.04
CA ASP A 163 4.02 -1.51 1.25
C ASP A 163 3.12 -0.34 1.69
N GLY A 164 2.98 0.67 0.83
CA GLY A 164 2.04 1.79 0.94
C GLY A 164 0.95 1.79 -0.13
N TYR A 165 0.69 0.65 -0.81
CA TYR A 165 -0.36 0.56 -1.82
C TYR A 165 -1.70 0.18 -1.20
N HIS A 166 -2.74 0.98 -1.49
CA HIS A 166 -4.08 0.87 -0.92
C HIS A 166 -5.13 0.52 -1.98
N ALA A 167 -6.18 -0.16 -1.59
CA ALA A 167 -7.42 -0.15 -2.34
C ALA A 167 -7.93 1.29 -2.50
N SER A 168 -8.62 1.58 -3.60
CA SER A 168 -9.09 2.95 -3.88
C SER A 168 -10.32 3.35 -3.07
N ILE A 169 -11.01 2.38 -2.49
CA ILE A 169 -12.14 2.59 -1.60
C ILE A 169 -12.19 1.47 -0.58
N PHE A 170 -12.58 1.76 0.65
CA PHE A 170 -12.86 0.72 1.64
C PHE A 170 -14.23 0.10 1.37
N GLY A 171 -14.28 -0.74 0.38
CA GLY A 171 -15.48 -1.35 -0.16
C GLY A 171 -15.15 -2.46 -1.15
N PRO A 172 -16.15 -2.97 -1.87
CA PRO A 172 -16.04 -4.19 -2.65
C PRO A 172 -15.36 -4.02 -4.01
N THR A 173 -15.23 -5.14 -4.73
CA THR A 173 -14.56 -5.36 -6.01
C THR A 173 -14.90 -4.33 -7.09
N SER A 174 -16.20 -4.18 -7.44
CA SER A 174 -16.58 -3.37 -8.62
C SER A 174 -16.17 -1.90 -8.52
N PRO A 175 -16.41 -1.18 -7.40
CA PRO A 175 -15.92 0.19 -7.26
C PRO A 175 -14.41 0.29 -7.35
N ASN A 176 -13.65 -0.63 -6.73
CA ASN A 176 -12.20 -0.64 -6.78
C ASN A 176 -11.67 -0.84 -8.21
N ARG A 177 -12.22 -1.80 -8.96
CA ARG A 177 -11.87 -2.04 -10.36
C ARG A 177 -12.25 -0.87 -11.28
N LEU A 178 -13.36 -0.16 -10.99
CA LEU A 178 -13.71 1.07 -11.70
C LEU A 178 -12.62 2.14 -11.55
N PHE A 179 -12.01 2.30 -10.38
CA PHE A 179 -10.87 3.22 -10.22
C PHE A 179 -9.70 2.84 -11.11
N LEU A 180 -9.39 1.55 -11.28
CA LEU A 180 -8.32 1.09 -12.17
C LEU A 180 -8.62 1.37 -13.65
N PHE A 181 -9.88 1.26 -14.08
CA PHE A 181 -10.27 1.38 -15.49
C PHE A 181 -10.69 2.79 -15.89
N THR A 182 -11.00 3.69 -14.92
CA THR A 182 -11.59 5.01 -15.25
C THR A 182 -11.17 6.14 -14.32
N GLY A 183 -10.32 5.90 -13.33
CA GLY A 183 -9.89 6.91 -12.35
C GLY A 183 -10.94 7.26 -11.29
N THR A 184 -12.16 6.68 -11.35
CA THR A 184 -13.26 6.95 -10.43
C THR A 184 -14.25 5.78 -10.38
N SER A 185 -14.90 5.57 -9.25
CA SER A 185 -16.09 4.70 -9.17
C SER A 185 -17.38 5.40 -9.67
N GLY A 186 -17.28 6.61 -10.24
CA GLY A 186 -18.38 7.42 -10.71
C GLY A 186 -18.60 8.71 -9.90
N LEU A 187 -18.06 8.81 -8.69
CA LEU A 187 -18.29 9.98 -7.82
C LEU A 187 -17.68 11.26 -8.39
N ALA A 188 -16.51 11.19 -9.00
CA ALA A 188 -15.85 12.36 -9.62
C ALA A 188 -16.65 12.93 -10.80
N VAL A 189 -17.50 12.13 -11.43
CA VAL A 189 -18.38 12.55 -12.53
C VAL A 189 -19.82 12.80 -12.06
N GLY A 190 -20.02 12.95 -10.76
CA GLY A 190 -21.28 13.35 -10.15
C GLY A 190 -22.31 12.22 -9.98
N SER A 191 -21.90 10.95 -10.04
CA SER A 191 -22.82 9.83 -9.78
C SER A 191 -23.28 9.81 -8.33
N THR A 192 -24.57 9.62 -8.11
CA THR A 192 -25.18 9.39 -6.78
C THR A 192 -25.67 7.94 -6.64
N SER A 193 -25.39 7.10 -7.63
CA SER A 193 -25.76 5.69 -7.64
C SER A 193 -25.02 4.90 -6.56
N SER A 194 -25.68 3.90 -5.99
CA SER A 194 -25.03 2.95 -5.07
C SER A 194 -23.93 2.11 -5.76
N THR A 195 -23.95 2.00 -7.07
CA THR A 195 -22.90 1.31 -7.86
C THR A 195 -21.50 1.92 -7.65
N ALA A 196 -21.42 3.19 -7.22
CA ALA A 196 -20.16 3.83 -6.85
C ALA A 196 -19.48 3.20 -5.61
N ILE A 197 -20.22 2.41 -4.81
CA ILE A 197 -19.78 1.86 -3.52
C ILE A 197 -20.20 0.40 -3.30
N THR A 198 -20.83 -0.26 -4.26
CA THR A 198 -21.35 -1.65 -4.12
C THR A 198 -21.08 -2.50 -5.34
N ASN A 199 -21.15 -3.83 -5.17
CA ASN A 199 -21.07 -4.84 -6.22
C ASN A 199 -22.41 -5.09 -6.92
N SER A 200 -23.38 -4.19 -6.82
CA SER A 200 -24.72 -4.39 -7.40
C SER A 200 -24.72 -4.67 -8.91
N ILE A 201 -23.63 -4.35 -9.61
CA ILE A 201 -23.45 -4.66 -11.04
C ILE A 201 -23.14 -6.14 -11.24
N ILE A 202 -22.23 -6.70 -10.43
CA ILE A 202 -21.87 -8.14 -10.50
C ILE A 202 -23.07 -9.00 -10.12
N GLU A 203 -23.83 -8.60 -9.12
CA GLU A 203 -25.03 -9.30 -8.65
C GLU A 203 -26.09 -9.44 -9.75
N LEU A 204 -26.14 -8.52 -10.71
CA LEU A 204 -27.04 -8.61 -11.86
C LEU A 204 -26.57 -9.60 -12.94
N ASN A 205 -25.35 -10.14 -12.83
CA ASN A 205 -24.77 -11.16 -13.70
C ASN A 205 -24.76 -10.81 -15.18
N GLU A 206 -24.73 -9.51 -15.53
CA GLU A 206 -24.86 -9.00 -16.89
C GLU A 206 -23.53 -8.66 -17.56
N THR A 207 -22.44 -8.69 -16.81
CA THR A 207 -21.19 -8.06 -17.24
C THR A 207 -20.20 -9.05 -17.82
N ALA A 208 -20.28 -10.33 -17.43
CA ALA A 208 -19.30 -11.33 -17.83
C ALA A 208 -19.46 -11.74 -19.31
N ASP A 209 -20.69 -11.98 -19.79
CA ASP A 209 -20.96 -12.50 -21.13
C ASP A 209 -21.63 -11.43 -22.04
N PRO A 210 -20.97 -10.98 -23.13
CA PRO A 210 -21.55 -10.01 -24.06
C PRO A 210 -22.91 -10.44 -24.68
N ALA A 211 -23.12 -11.72 -24.82
CA ALA A 211 -24.40 -12.24 -25.34
C ALA A 211 -25.58 -12.04 -24.36
N ARG A 212 -25.25 -11.74 -23.10
CA ARG A 212 -26.22 -11.51 -22.01
C ARG A 212 -26.37 -10.02 -21.66
N ASP A 213 -25.79 -9.11 -22.46
CA ASP A 213 -25.99 -7.67 -22.29
C ASP A 213 -27.50 -7.36 -22.34
N SER A 214 -28.03 -6.86 -21.22
CA SER A 214 -29.45 -6.61 -21.08
C SER A 214 -29.79 -5.12 -21.05
N SER A 215 -31.02 -4.78 -21.42
CA SER A 215 -31.55 -3.41 -21.33
C SER A 215 -31.93 -2.99 -19.91
N TYR A 216 -31.95 -3.92 -18.95
CA TYR A 216 -32.26 -3.60 -17.55
C TYR A 216 -31.09 -2.89 -16.84
N PHE A 217 -29.88 -3.21 -17.23
CA PHE A 217 -28.69 -2.55 -16.66
C PHE A 217 -28.53 -1.15 -17.26
N LYS A 218 -28.58 -0.13 -16.42
CA LYS A 218 -28.27 1.25 -16.83
C LYS A 218 -26.76 1.42 -16.92
N ALA A 219 -26.23 1.22 -18.12
CA ALA A 219 -24.81 1.32 -18.39
C ALA A 219 -24.25 2.70 -18.04
N PHE A 220 -23.01 2.72 -17.63
CA PHE A 220 -22.25 3.95 -17.36
C PHE A 220 -21.91 4.66 -18.68
N THR A 221 -21.78 5.99 -18.61
CA THR A 221 -21.59 6.83 -19.80
C THR A 221 -20.38 7.74 -19.74
N TRP A 222 -19.64 7.76 -18.63
CA TRP A 222 -18.38 8.51 -18.60
C TRP A 222 -17.28 7.73 -19.33
N THR A 223 -16.28 8.46 -19.83
CA THR A 223 -15.20 7.92 -20.65
C THR A 223 -14.27 7.05 -19.81
N THR A 224 -13.96 5.85 -20.26
CA THR A 224 -12.96 4.95 -19.67
C THR A 224 -11.56 5.31 -20.10
N TYR A 225 -10.56 4.85 -19.35
CA TYR A 225 -9.17 5.09 -19.73
C TYR A 225 -8.77 4.30 -21.00
N ALA A 226 -9.39 3.15 -21.25
CA ALA A 226 -9.24 2.40 -22.49
C ALA A 226 -9.67 3.21 -23.72
N GLU A 227 -10.79 3.93 -23.63
CA GLU A 227 -11.25 4.83 -24.72
C GLU A 227 -10.28 6.00 -24.93
N ARG A 228 -9.69 6.54 -23.84
CA ARG A 228 -8.69 7.62 -23.94
C ARG A 228 -7.40 7.14 -24.62
N LEU A 229 -6.93 5.94 -24.25
CA LEU A 229 -5.80 5.30 -24.91
C LEU A 229 -6.09 5.08 -26.40
N GLN A 230 -7.28 4.54 -26.73
CA GLN A 230 -7.74 4.35 -28.12
C GLN A 230 -7.70 5.66 -28.92
N ALA A 231 -8.25 6.73 -28.33
CA ALA A 231 -8.27 8.04 -28.97
C ALA A 231 -6.88 8.64 -29.20
N ALA A 232 -5.93 8.30 -28.31
CA ALA A 232 -4.53 8.73 -28.41
C ALA A 232 -3.66 7.83 -29.31
N GLY A 233 -4.23 6.78 -29.91
CA GLY A 233 -3.49 5.82 -30.74
C GLY A 233 -2.58 4.89 -29.97
N ILE A 234 -2.75 4.75 -28.65
CA ILE A 234 -2.03 3.81 -27.81
C ILE A 234 -2.74 2.46 -27.90
N SER A 235 -1.98 1.40 -28.25
CA SER A 235 -2.54 0.05 -28.34
C SER A 235 -2.83 -0.54 -26.96
N TRP A 236 -3.97 -1.20 -26.82
CA TRP A 236 -4.38 -1.83 -25.58
C TRP A 236 -5.22 -3.09 -25.81
N GLN A 237 -5.25 -3.98 -24.82
CA GLN A 237 -6.03 -5.22 -24.84
C GLN A 237 -6.42 -5.65 -23.43
N VAL A 238 -7.61 -6.24 -23.27
CA VAL A 238 -7.99 -7.03 -22.09
C VAL A 238 -7.83 -8.51 -22.47
N TYR A 239 -7.01 -9.24 -21.72
CA TYR A 239 -6.86 -10.69 -21.81
C TYR A 239 -7.74 -11.33 -20.76
N GLN A 240 -8.72 -12.14 -21.18
CA GLN A 240 -9.72 -12.74 -20.29
C GLN A 240 -10.31 -14.01 -20.87
N GLU A 241 -10.82 -14.88 -20.01
CA GLU A 241 -11.58 -16.07 -20.36
C GLU A 241 -13.09 -15.89 -20.11
N TYR A 242 -13.90 -16.86 -20.56
CA TYR A 242 -15.36 -16.80 -20.44
C TYR A 242 -15.83 -16.56 -19.01
N ASN A 243 -15.26 -17.26 -18.01
CA ASN A 243 -15.54 -17.03 -16.61
C ASN A 243 -14.55 -16.03 -16.02
N ASN A 244 -14.69 -14.74 -16.35
CA ASN A 244 -13.86 -13.66 -15.82
C ASN A 244 -14.37 -13.09 -14.48
N TYR A 245 -15.26 -13.77 -13.80
CA TYR A 245 -15.86 -13.41 -12.50
C TYR A 245 -16.64 -12.07 -12.50
N GLY A 246 -16.86 -11.45 -13.66
CA GLY A 246 -17.47 -10.11 -13.79
C GLY A 246 -16.48 -8.96 -13.57
N ASP A 247 -15.18 -9.23 -13.53
CA ASP A 247 -14.12 -8.31 -13.15
C ASP A 247 -13.68 -7.35 -14.24
N ASN A 248 -14.15 -7.55 -15.47
CA ASN A 248 -13.89 -6.62 -16.56
C ASN A 248 -14.84 -5.42 -16.50
N SER A 249 -14.42 -4.34 -15.84
CA SER A 249 -15.25 -3.13 -15.67
C SER A 249 -15.66 -2.45 -16.97
N LEU A 250 -15.00 -2.70 -18.11
CA LEU A 250 -15.42 -2.14 -19.40
C LEU A 250 -16.82 -2.61 -19.79
N SER A 251 -17.24 -3.80 -19.36
CA SER A 251 -18.59 -4.35 -19.61
C SER A 251 -19.71 -3.52 -18.96
N PHE A 252 -19.39 -2.64 -18.02
CA PHE A 252 -20.38 -1.76 -17.38
C PHE A 252 -20.68 -0.50 -18.20
N PHE A 253 -19.93 -0.23 -19.26
CA PHE A 253 -20.00 1.03 -20.02
C PHE A 253 -20.78 0.87 -21.33
N ALA A 254 -21.62 1.87 -21.63
CA ALA A 254 -22.50 1.87 -22.80
C ALA A 254 -21.74 1.64 -24.12
N ASN A 255 -20.54 2.22 -24.25
CA ASN A 255 -19.71 2.10 -25.45
C ASN A 255 -19.12 0.70 -25.66
N PHE A 256 -19.20 -0.18 -24.66
CA PHE A 256 -18.71 -1.56 -24.72
C PHE A 256 -19.83 -2.59 -24.75
N ARG A 257 -21.11 -2.17 -24.78
CA ARG A 257 -22.27 -3.06 -24.73
C ARG A 257 -22.99 -3.12 -26.07
N GLY A 258 -23.55 -4.29 -26.38
CA GLY A 258 -24.29 -4.49 -27.62
C GLY A 258 -23.51 -4.31 -28.92
N LEU A 259 -22.19 -4.45 -28.86
CA LEU A 259 -21.28 -4.23 -29.98
C LEU A 259 -21.29 -5.43 -30.95
N ASP A 260 -21.14 -5.14 -32.23
CA ASP A 260 -20.78 -6.14 -33.23
C ASP A 260 -19.41 -6.78 -32.85
N PRO A 261 -19.25 -8.11 -32.94
CA PRO A 261 -17.99 -8.78 -32.69
C PRO A 261 -16.81 -8.30 -33.55
N GLN A 262 -17.07 -7.66 -34.70
CA GLN A 262 -16.03 -7.06 -35.52
C GLN A 262 -15.61 -5.65 -35.07
N HIS A 263 -16.34 -5.03 -34.16
CA HIS A 263 -16.00 -3.71 -33.61
C HIS A 263 -14.71 -3.75 -32.79
N GLU A 264 -13.83 -2.75 -32.95
CA GLU A 264 -12.53 -2.72 -32.27
C GLU A 264 -12.62 -2.73 -30.75
N LEU A 265 -13.57 -2.01 -30.15
CA LEU A 265 -13.79 -2.02 -28.71
C LEU A 265 -14.27 -3.38 -28.19
N TYR A 266 -15.03 -4.13 -29.00
CA TYR A 266 -15.42 -5.51 -28.66
C TYR A 266 -14.18 -6.42 -28.66
N LYS A 267 -13.40 -6.42 -29.75
CA LYS A 267 -12.21 -7.29 -29.90
C LYS A 267 -11.21 -7.08 -28.79
N ARG A 268 -10.98 -5.82 -28.43
CA ARG A 268 -9.99 -5.43 -27.41
C ARG A 268 -10.50 -5.51 -25.98
N GLY A 269 -11.77 -5.18 -25.73
CA GLY A 269 -12.29 -4.99 -24.39
C GLY A 269 -13.26 -6.04 -23.88
N ARG A 270 -13.93 -6.79 -24.79
CA ARG A 270 -15.01 -7.72 -24.42
C ARG A 270 -14.80 -9.14 -24.91
N ALA A 271 -14.01 -9.35 -25.97
CA ALA A 271 -13.81 -10.68 -26.53
C ALA A 271 -13.09 -11.61 -25.54
N TRP A 272 -13.48 -12.87 -25.55
CA TRP A 272 -12.78 -13.93 -24.86
C TRP A 272 -11.51 -14.32 -25.61
N SER A 273 -10.52 -14.80 -24.88
CA SER A 273 -9.34 -15.42 -25.47
C SER A 273 -9.76 -16.60 -26.38
N PRO A 274 -9.12 -16.76 -27.53
CA PRO A 274 -9.47 -17.80 -28.51
C PRO A 274 -9.53 -19.19 -27.88
N GLY A 275 -10.64 -19.89 -28.09
CA GLY A 275 -10.89 -21.22 -27.53
C GLY A 275 -11.66 -21.21 -26.20
N SER A 276 -11.68 -20.11 -25.47
CA SER A 276 -12.46 -19.99 -24.23
C SER A 276 -13.95 -19.88 -24.52
N ASN A 277 -14.78 -20.63 -23.79
CA ASN A 277 -16.22 -20.66 -23.95
C ASN A 277 -16.92 -21.23 -22.69
N ALA A 278 -18.25 -21.25 -22.69
CA ALA A 278 -19.05 -21.73 -21.54
C ALA A 278 -18.76 -23.19 -21.13
N ALA A 279 -18.35 -24.03 -22.07
CA ALA A 279 -18.12 -25.46 -21.78
C ALA A 279 -16.81 -25.73 -21.06
N ASN A 280 -15.83 -24.83 -21.19
CA ASN A 280 -14.52 -24.95 -20.51
C ASN A 280 -14.28 -23.87 -19.43
N ALA A 281 -15.30 -23.08 -19.11
CA ALA A 281 -15.23 -21.95 -18.17
C ALA A 281 -14.60 -22.29 -16.81
N ASP A 282 -14.91 -23.48 -16.27
CA ASP A 282 -14.45 -23.91 -14.94
C ASP A 282 -13.24 -24.87 -14.99
N THR A 283 -12.72 -25.19 -16.17
CA THR A 283 -11.68 -26.21 -16.34
C THR A 283 -10.45 -25.72 -17.10
N SER A 284 -10.51 -24.56 -17.74
CA SER A 284 -9.44 -24.01 -18.60
C SER A 284 -8.15 -23.70 -17.85
N GLN A 285 -8.23 -23.37 -16.54
CA GLN A 285 -7.09 -22.97 -15.71
C GLN A 285 -6.21 -21.87 -16.33
N GLY A 286 -6.82 -20.94 -17.08
CA GLY A 286 -6.13 -19.83 -17.74
C GLY A 286 -5.36 -20.23 -19.01
N GLU A 287 -5.53 -21.45 -19.53
CA GLU A 287 -4.79 -21.91 -20.71
C GLU A 287 -5.02 -21.02 -21.92
N HIS A 288 -6.27 -20.61 -22.17
CA HIS A 288 -6.62 -19.80 -23.33
C HIS A 288 -6.08 -18.36 -23.21
N LEU A 289 -6.22 -17.77 -22.02
CA LEU A 289 -5.68 -16.44 -21.73
C LEU A 289 -4.18 -16.41 -21.90
N VAL A 290 -3.46 -17.35 -21.27
CA VAL A 290 -2.00 -17.41 -21.34
C VAL A 290 -1.53 -17.72 -22.76
N ALA A 291 -2.20 -18.62 -23.48
CA ALA A 291 -1.84 -18.93 -24.87
C ALA A 291 -1.97 -17.72 -25.80
N GLN A 292 -3.04 -16.92 -25.64
CA GLN A 292 -3.18 -15.66 -26.38
C GLN A 292 -2.06 -14.68 -26.03
N PHE A 293 -1.79 -14.49 -24.73
CA PHE A 293 -0.72 -13.60 -24.27
C PHE A 293 0.66 -14.04 -24.79
N GLU A 294 0.98 -15.33 -24.69
CA GLU A 294 2.22 -15.92 -25.23
C GLU A 294 2.35 -15.71 -26.75
N ALA A 295 1.26 -15.90 -27.50
CA ALA A 295 1.24 -15.69 -28.94
C ALA A 295 1.54 -14.23 -29.31
N ASP A 296 0.93 -13.27 -28.61
CA ASP A 296 1.17 -11.84 -28.85
C ASP A 296 2.60 -11.42 -28.49
N VAL A 297 3.14 -11.95 -27.39
CA VAL A 297 4.55 -11.74 -27.01
C VAL A 297 5.48 -12.30 -28.06
N ALA A 298 5.26 -13.55 -28.51
CA ALA A 298 6.10 -14.23 -29.49
C ALA A 298 6.05 -13.58 -30.88
N ALA A 299 4.89 -13.05 -31.26
CA ALA A 299 4.71 -12.35 -32.54
C ALA A 299 5.23 -10.90 -32.52
N GLY A 300 5.61 -10.35 -31.35
CA GLY A 300 5.98 -8.94 -31.20
C GLY A 300 4.77 -7.99 -31.35
N THR A 301 3.57 -8.49 -31.10
CA THR A 301 2.29 -7.74 -31.18
C THR A 301 1.69 -7.43 -29.81
N LEU A 302 2.42 -7.70 -28.70
CA LEU A 302 1.98 -7.35 -27.37
C LEU A 302 1.62 -5.86 -27.32
N PRO A 303 0.39 -5.49 -26.88
CA PRO A 303 -0.03 -4.10 -26.80
C PRO A 303 0.83 -3.27 -25.84
N GLN A 304 0.75 -1.94 -26.00
CA GLN A 304 1.41 -1.01 -25.08
C GLN A 304 0.78 -1.07 -23.68
N VAL A 305 -0.53 -1.35 -23.57
CA VAL A 305 -1.21 -1.57 -22.28
C VAL A 305 -2.02 -2.86 -22.35
N SER A 306 -1.79 -3.77 -21.41
CA SER A 306 -2.47 -5.06 -21.31
C SER A 306 -3.09 -5.22 -19.93
N TRP A 307 -4.42 -5.36 -19.85
CA TRP A 307 -5.10 -5.76 -18.63
C TRP A 307 -5.33 -7.26 -18.65
N ILE A 308 -4.85 -7.94 -17.62
CA ILE A 308 -5.10 -9.36 -17.39
C ILE A 308 -6.23 -9.46 -16.39
N VAL A 309 -7.35 -10.04 -16.81
CA VAL A 309 -8.51 -10.33 -15.95
C VAL A 309 -8.58 -11.84 -15.77
N PRO A 310 -8.16 -12.35 -14.59
CA PRO A 310 -8.14 -13.79 -14.32
C PRO A 310 -9.53 -14.41 -14.38
N SER A 311 -9.61 -15.70 -14.68
CA SER A 311 -10.85 -16.46 -14.45
C SER A 311 -11.10 -16.60 -12.94
N LYS A 312 -12.34 -16.91 -12.54
CA LYS A 312 -12.73 -17.08 -11.13
C LYS A 312 -11.76 -17.96 -10.36
N GLN A 313 -11.33 -19.10 -10.93
CA GLN A 313 -10.45 -20.06 -10.26
C GLN A 313 -9.04 -19.51 -10.03
N LEU A 314 -8.60 -18.52 -10.82
CA LEU A 314 -7.26 -17.95 -10.78
C LEU A 314 -7.22 -16.55 -10.15
N SER A 315 -8.37 -16.03 -9.73
CA SER A 315 -8.52 -14.65 -9.23
C SER A 315 -7.96 -14.44 -7.83
N GLU A 316 -7.75 -15.50 -7.06
CA GLU A 316 -7.39 -15.49 -5.63
C GLU A 316 -8.48 -14.98 -4.69
N HIS A 317 -9.69 -14.71 -5.19
CA HIS A 317 -10.84 -14.53 -4.29
C HIS A 317 -10.81 -15.62 -3.21
N PRO A 318 -11.19 -15.37 -1.94
CA PRO A 318 -11.03 -16.34 -0.86
C PRO A 318 -11.54 -17.75 -1.13
N GLU A 319 -12.55 -17.90 -2.01
CA GLU A 319 -13.04 -19.19 -2.50
C GLU A 319 -12.14 -19.86 -3.55
N SER A 320 -11.20 -19.09 -4.12
CA SER A 320 -10.16 -19.54 -5.07
C SER A 320 -8.80 -19.54 -4.36
N THR A 321 -7.82 -20.28 -4.92
CA THR A 321 -6.59 -20.52 -4.17
C THR A 321 -5.49 -19.52 -4.53
N PRO A 322 -4.71 -19.00 -3.55
CA PRO A 322 -3.49 -18.26 -3.83
C PRO A 322 -2.51 -19.01 -4.73
N ALA A 323 -2.40 -20.34 -4.57
CA ALA A 323 -1.49 -21.15 -5.37
C ALA A 323 -1.82 -21.15 -6.86
N ASP A 324 -3.11 -21.09 -7.23
CA ASP A 324 -3.52 -20.99 -8.64
C ASP A 324 -3.19 -19.60 -9.22
N GLY A 325 -3.33 -18.53 -8.43
CA GLY A 325 -2.91 -17.18 -8.82
C GLY A 325 -1.39 -17.03 -8.95
N GLU A 326 -0.61 -17.60 -8.01
CA GLU A 326 0.84 -17.69 -8.11
C GLU A 326 1.27 -18.40 -9.40
N TYR A 327 0.58 -19.49 -9.76
CA TYR A 327 0.84 -20.25 -10.98
C TYR A 327 0.55 -19.44 -12.25
N LEU A 328 -0.58 -18.71 -12.30
CA LEU A 328 -0.89 -17.79 -13.40
C LEU A 328 0.20 -16.72 -13.55
N THR A 329 0.57 -16.08 -12.44
CA THR A 329 1.61 -15.05 -12.42
C THR A 329 2.94 -15.60 -12.95
N ALA A 330 3.33 -16.79 -12.53
CA ALA A 330 4.55 -17.46 -13.01
C ALA A 330 4.53 -17.70 -14.53
N ARG A 331 3.39 -18.12 -15.09
CA ARG A 331 3.22 -18.31 -16.54
C ARG A 331 3.35 -17.02 -17.33
N LEU A 332 2.73 -15.92 -16.86
CA LEU A 332 2.85 -14.61 -17.52
C LEU A 332 4.30 -14.12 -17.53
N ILE A 333 5.03 -14.25 -16.42
CA ILE A 333 6.45 -13.90 -16.36
C ILE A 333 7.27 -14.82 -17.27
N ALA A 334 6.93 -16.11 -17.34
CA ALA A 334 7.60 -17.06 -18.23
C ALA A 334 7.43 -16.67 -19.71
N ALA A 335 6.22 -16.30 -20.10
CA ALA A 335 5.91 -15.81 -21.46
C ALA A 335 6.76 -14.58 -21.83
N LEU A 336 6.80 -13.58 -20.95
CA LEU A 336 7.59 -12.36 -21.16
C LEU A 336 9.10 -12.67 -21.25
N THR A 337 9.61 -13.50 -20.35
CA THR A 337 11.05 -13.80 -20.28
C THR A 337 11.52 -14.83 -21.33
N ALA A 338 10.60 -15.53 -21.99
CA ALA A 338 10.89 -16.33 -23.17
C ALA A 338 11.40 -15.44 -24.33
N HIS A 339 10.99 -14.17 -24.34
CA HIS A 339 11.32 -13.16 -25.33
C HIS A 339 12.09 -11.99 -24.72
N PRO A 340 13.43 -12.09 -24.56
CA PRO A 340 14.24 -11.09 -23.87
C PRO A 340 14.10 -9.66 -24.41
N GLU A 341 13.84 -9.51 -25.71
CA GLU A 341 13.64 -8.23 -26.39
C GLU A 341 12.31 -7.55 -26.00
N VAL A 342 11.28 -8.33 -25.62
CA VAL A 342 10.01 -7.83 -25.08
C VAL A 342 10.16 -7.56 -23.59
N TRP A 343 10.71 -8.53 -22.83
CA TRP A 343 10.95 -8.36 -21.39
C TRP A 343 11.75 -7.11 -21.08
N ALA A 344 12.83 -6.84 -21.84
CA ALA A 344 13.74 -5.73 -21.62
C ALA A 344 13.08 -4.34 -21.60
N LYS A 345 11.82 -4.22 -22.01
CA LYS A 345 11.05 -2.98 -22.13
C LYS A 345 9.65 -3.07 -21.53
N THR A 346 9.42 -4.08 -20.68
CA THR A 346 8.12 -4.40 -20.08
C THR A 346 8.10 -4.08 -18.58
N VAL A 347 6.97 -3.58 -18.12
CA VAL A 347 6.57 -3.46 -16.71
C VAL A 347 5.37 -4.34 -16.48
N LEU A 348 5.41 -5.21 -15.47
CA LEU A 348 4.28 -5.95 -14.95
C LEU A 348 3.93 -5.42 -13.55
N PHE A 349 2.71 -4.92 -13.39
CA PHE A 349 2.10 -4.64 -12.09
C PHE A 349 1.23 -5.82 -11.68
N LEU A 350 1.51 -6.37 -10.49
CA LEU A 350 0.65 -7.34 -9.83
C LEU A 350 0.05 -6.66 -8.61
N ASN A 351 -1.23 -6.40 -8.63
CA ASN A 351 -1.97 -5.77 -7.55
C ASN A 351 -3.28 -6.50 -7.25
N TYR A 352 -3.94 -6.11 -6.17
CA TYR A 352 -5.21 -6.66 -5.71
C TYR A 352 -6.23 -5.54 -5.63
N ASP A 353 -7.49 -5.85 -5.94
CA ASP A 353 -8.56 -4.85 -6.02
C ASP A 353 -8.98 -4.35 -4.64
N GLU A 354 -9.16 -5.26 -3.65
CA GLU A 354 -9.54 -4.92 -2.29
C GLU A 354 -9.11 -6.03 -1.30
N ASN A 355 -9.43 -5.88 -0.01
CA ASN A 355 -8.91 -6.74 1.06
C ASN A 355 -9.82 -7.91 1.47
N ASP A 356 -10.98 -8.15 0.84
CA ASP A 356 -12.06 -9.08 1.24
C ASP A 356 -12.64 -8.77 2.64
N GLY A 357 -11.97 -8.43 3.52
CA GLY A 357 -12.23 -8.29 4.94
C GLY A 357 -11.05 -8.72 5.76
N PHE A 358 -9.95 -9.12 5.14
CA PHE A 358 -8.71 -9.39 5.86
C PHE A 358 -8.14 -8.11 6.45
N PHE A 359 -7.68 -8.23 7.69
CA PHE A 359 -7.09 -7.16 8.47
C PHE A 359 -5.85 -6.56 7.80
N ASP A 360 -5.73 -5.26 7.92
CA ASP A 360 -4.49 -4.52 7.71
C ASP A 360 -4.29 -3.51 8.84
N HIS A 361 -3.08 -3.47 9.42
CA HIS A 361 -2.82 -2.65 10.61
C HIS A 361 -2.68 -1.16 10.33
N VAL A 362 -2.47 -0.77 9.05
CA VAL A 362 -2.31 0.64 8.67
C VAL A 362 -3.67 1.24 8.32
N PRO A 363 -4.19 2.19 9.09
CA PRO A 363 -5.45 2.84 8.77
C PRO A 363 -5.38 3.60 7.45
N PRO A 364 -6.41 3.49 6.59
CA PRO A 364 -6.45 4.22 5.34
C PRO A 364 -6.64 5.72 5.54
N ILE A 365 -6.06 6.51 4.64
CA ILE A 365 -6.27 7.95 4.58
C ILE A 365 -7.62 8.24 3.91
N VAL A 366 -8.43 9.09 4.55
CA VAL A 366 -9.69 9.59 3.97
C VAL A 366 -9.69 11.12 4.00
N PRO A 367 -10.44 11.81 3.12
CA PRO A 367 -10.51 13.26 3.14
C PRO A 367 -11.26 13.77 4.36
N ALA A 368 -10.86 14.93 4.89
CA ALA A 368 -11.64 15.66 5.85
C ALA A 368 -12.90 16.22 5.18
N VAL A 369 -14.06 15.84 5.70
CA VAL A 369 -15.39 16.25 5.21
C VAL A 369 -16.32 16.51 6.42
N ALA A 370 -17.58 16.87 6.20
CA ALA A 370 -18.51 17.18 7.31
C ALA A 370 -18.60 16.08 8.38
N THR A 371 -18.44 14.81 8.02
CA THR A 371 -18.51 13.65 8.91
C THR A 371 -17.16 13.16 9.40
N VAL A 372 -16.04 13.70 8.87
CA VAL A 372 -14.66 13.34 9.23
C VAL A 372 -13.88 14.59 9.61
N ALA A 373 -13.57 14.73 10.89
CA ALA A 373 -12.83 15.87 11.41
C ALA A 373 -11.43 15.99 10.76
N GLY A 374 -10.93 17.22 10.67
CA GLY A 374 -9.63 17.53 10.09
C GLY A 374 -9.67 18.67 9.11
N LYS A 375 -8.64 18.78 8.26
CA LYS A 375 -8.50 19.83 7.25
C LYS A 375 -7.78 19.32 6.01
N SER A 376 -8.06 19.95 4.88
CA SER A 376 -7.40 19.68 3.59
C SER A 376 -7.00 20.98 2.92
N THR A 377 -5.81 21.02 2.32
CA THR A 377 -5.39 22.12 1.45
C THR A 377 -5.87 21.95 0.01
N VAL A 378 -6.41 20.78 -0.32
CA VAL A 378 -6.93 20.42 -1.65
C VAL A 378 -8.43 20.16 -1.57
N ASP A 379 -9.12 20.40 -2.69
CA ASP A 379 -10.55 20.12 -2.86
C ASP A 379 -10.84 18.61 -2.71
N THR A 380 -11.93 18.27 -2.04
CA THR A 380 -12.40 16.90 -1.77
C THR A 380 -13.65 16.51 -2.57
N VAL A 381 -14.05 17.33 -3.54
CA VAL A 381 -15.14 16.99 -4.47
C VAL A 381 -14.84 15.69 -5.21
N GLY A 382 -15.85 14.81 -5.28
CA GLY A 382 -15.71 13.48 -5.85
C GLY A 382 -15.22 12.39 -4.88
N GLU A 383 -14.94 12.76 -3.62
CA GLU A 383 -14.55 11.84 -2.54
C GLU A 383 -15.63 11.70 -1.44
N VAL A 384 -16.87 12.01 -1.78
CA VAL A 384 -18.00 11.96 -0.84
C VAL A 384 -19.17 11.20 -1.46
N TYR A 385 -19.70 10.23 -0.73
CA TYR A 385 -20.94 9.54 -1.06
C TYR A 385 -21.98 9.79 0.02
N ARG A 386 -23.06 10.52 -0.34
CA ARG A 386 -24.18 10.84 0.59
C ARG A 386 -23.72 11.43 1.93
N GLY A 387 -22.71 12.29 1.92
CA GLY A 387 -22.14 12.93 3.11
C GLY A 387 -21.03 12.14 3.82
N GLU A 388 -20.81 10.89 3.46
CA GLU A 388 -19.74 10.06 4.02
C GLU A 388 -18.46 10.18 3.17
N ALA A 389 -17.30 10.26 3.82
CA ALA A 389 -16.02 10.23 3.13
C ALA A 389 -15.79 8.89 2.43
N VAL A 390 -15.24 8.94 1.23
CA VAL A 390 -14.80 7.74 0.50
C VAL A 390 -13.32 7.48 0.78
N GLY A 391 -12.42 8.26 0.21
CA GLY A 391 -10.98 8.13 0.45
C GLY A 391 -10.42 6.78 0.02
N LEU A 392 -9.35 6.33 0.69
CA LEU A 392 -8.68 5.06 0.40
C LEU A 392 -9.25 3.91 1.23
N GLY A 393 -9.08 2.69 0.76
CA GLY A 393 -9.31 1.45 1.50
C GLY A 393 -8.06 0.95 2.22
N PRO A 394 -8.11 -0.25 2.84
CA PRO A 394 -6.96 -0.90 3.42
C PRO A 394 -5.83 -1.10 2.41
N ARG A 395 -4.63 -1.35 2.90
CA ARG A 395 -3.54 -1.75 2.01
C ARG A 395 -3.83 -3.10 1.38
N VAL A 396 -3.45 -3.20 0.11
CA VAL A 396 -3.48 -4.44 -0.66
C VAL A 396 -2.10 -4.69 -1.28
N PRO A 397 -1.74 -5.93 -1.63
CA PRO A 397 -0.44 -6.20 -2.23
C PRO A 397 -0.22 -5.47 -3.56
N MET A 398 1.00 -4.97 -3.78
CA MET A 398 1.48 -4.45 -5.06
C MET A 398 2.93 -4.86 -5.26
N LEU A 399 3.17 -5.67 -6.29
CA LEU A 399 4.49 -6.05 -6.75
C LEU A 399 4.77 -5.43 -8.12
N VAL A 400 5.91 -4.80 -8.25
CA VAL A 400 6.36 -4.17 -9.49
C VAL A 400 7.46 -5.03 -10.08
N VAL A 401 7.15 -5.75 -11.16
CA VAL A 401 8.03 -6.74 -11.78
C VAL A 401 8.53 -6.22 -13.12
N SER A 402 9.81 -5.88 -13.20
CA SER A 402 10.40 -5.24 -14.38
C SER A 402 11.91 -5.29 -14.31
N PRO A 403 12.62 -5.23 -15.45
CA PRO A 403 14.06 -5.08 -15.44
C PRO A 403 14.57 -3.86 -14.65
N TRP A 404 13.74 -2.82 -14.48
CA TRP A 404 14.09 -1.60 -13.74
C TRP A 404 13.66 -1.59 -12.27
N SER A 405 13.00 -2.64 -11.80
CA SER A 405 12.52 -2.75 -10.40
C SER A 405 13.21 -3.82 -9.58
N LYS A 406 14.29 -4.41 -10.08
CA LYS A 406 15.07 -5.49 -9.45
C LYS A 406 15.73 -5.05 -8.14
N GLY A 407 16.10 -6.02 -7.30
CA GLY A 407 16.94 -5.83 -6.12
C GLY A 407 16.21 -5.94 -4.79
N GLY A 408 14.97 -6.45 -4.76
CA GLY A 408 14.23 -6.68 -3.52
C GLY A 408 13.92 -5.40 -2.74
N PHE A 409 13.66 -4.31 -3.44
CA PHE A 409 13.36 -3.02 -2.81
C PHE A 409 11.98 -3.01 -2.16
N VAL A 410 11.84 -2.21 -1.11
CA VAL A 410 10.53 -1.74 -0.62
C VAL A 410 10.32 -0.29 -1.05
N ASN A 411 9.08 0.05 -1.45
CA ASN A 411 8.64 1.41 -1.70
C ASN A 411 7.44 1.73 -0.80
N SER A 412 7.66 2.64 0.14
CA SER A 412 6.66 3.03 1.15
C SER A 412 5.96 4.37 0.80
N GLN A 413 5.97 4.76 -0.48
CA GLN A 413 5.13 5.86 -0.95
C GLN A 413 3.66 5.40 -0.99
N LEU A 414 2.75 6.31 -0.68
CA LEU A 414 1.32 6.02 -0.71
C LEU A 414 0.82 5.98 -2.15
N PHE A 415 0.17 4.87 -2.50
CA PHE A 415 -0.41 4.60 -3.81
C PHE A 415 -1.83 4.04 -3.69
N ASP A 416 -2.59 4.09 -4.79
CA ASP A 416 -3.85 3.38 -4.98
C ASP A 416 -4.02 2.92 -6.43
N HIS A 417 -5.18 2.39 -6.81
CA HIS A 417 -5.43 1.93 -8.19
C HIS A 417 -5.28 3.05 -9.23
N THR A 418 -5.57 4.30 -8.86
CA THR A 418 -5.37 5.44 -9.77
C THR A 418 -3.89 5.71 -10.04
N SER A 419 -2.99 5.25 -9.18
CA SER A 419 -1.54 5.34 -9.39
C SER A 419 -1.07 4.56 -10.62
N VAL A 420 -1.76 3.46 -10.98
CA VAL A 420 -1.48 2.71 -12.21
C VAL A 420 -1.82 3.56 -13.44
N ILE A 421 -2.98 4.22 -13.44
CA ILE A 421 -3.34 5.17 -14.52
C ILE A 421 -2.33 6.32 -14.58
N ARG A 422 -1.93 6.86 -13.44
CA ARG A 422 -0.94 7.96 -13.39
C ARG A 422 0.44 7.54 -13.91
N PHE A 423 0.83 6.28 -13.74
CA PHE A 423 2.01 5.74 -14.41
C PHE A 423 1.85 5.72 -15.93
N LEU A 424 0.67 5.32 -16.43
CA LEU A 424 0.36 5.37 -17.85
C LEU A 424 0.31 6.81 -18.37
N GLU A 425 -0.24 7.77 -17.60
CA GLU A 425 -0.17 9.21 -17.91
C GLU A 425 1.28 9.69 -18.08
N ALA A 426 2.15 9.34 -17.11
CA ALA A 426 3.56 9.74 -17.15
C ALA A 426 4.30 9.12 -18.34
N ARG A 427 3.94 7.89 -18.72
CA ARG A 427 4.57 7.17 -19.82
C ARG A 427 4.05 7.61 -21.20
N PHE A 428 2.75 7.71 -21.36
CA PHE A 428 2.12 7.90 -22.69
C PHE A 428 1.56 9.30 -22.91
N GLY A 429 1.49 10.14 -21.87
CA GLY A 429 0.96 11.50 -21.97
C GLY A 429 -0.57 11.58 -22.10
N VAL A 430 -1.28 10.50 -21.82
CA VAL A 430 -2.74 10.43 -21.92
C VAL A 430 -3.37 10.71 -20.56
N ALA A 431 -3.93 11.90 -20.37
CA ALA A 431 -4.49 12.33 -19.09
C ALA A 431 -5.82 11.66 -18.74
N GLU A 432 -6.04 11.37 -17.43
CA GLU A 432 -7.31 10.90 -16.88
C GLU A 432 -7.95 11.95 -15.95
N PRO A 433 -8.84 12.81 -16.46
CA PRO A 433 -9.43 13.88 -15.68
C PRO A 433 -10.38 13.42 -14.57
N ASN A 434 -10.80 12.15 -14.56
CA ASN A 434 -11.69 11.61 -13.54
C ASN A 434 -10.96 11.33 -12.21
N ILE A 435 -9.62 11.32 -12.17
CA ILE A 435 -8.87 11.23 -10.91
C ILE A 435 -9.01 12.56 -10.17
N THR A 436 -9.62 12.52 -8.99
CA THR A 436 -9.89 13.72 -8.19
C THR A 436 -8.61 14.47 -7.79
N PRO A 437 -8.68 15.79 -7.56
CA PRO A 437 -7.54 16.55 -7.03
C PRO A 437 -7.01 15.98 -5.71
N TRP A 438 -7.90 15.47 -4.84
CA TRP A 438 -7.50 14.87 -3.57
C TRP A 438 -6.64 13.62 -3.77
N ARG A 439 -7.06 12.68 -4.65
CA ARG A 439 -6.26 11.48 -4.94
C ARG A 439 -4.93 11.84 -5.56
N ARG A 440 -4.91 12.76 -6.52
CA ARG A 440 -3.65 13.25 -7.11
C ARG A 440 -2.69 13.86 -6.09
N ALA A 441 -3.23 14.45 -5.02
CA ALA A 441 -2.41 14.99 -3.95
C ALA A 441 -1.86 13.90 -3.02
N VAL A 442 -2.67 12.90 -2.63
CA VAL A 442 -2.24 11.93 -1.61
C VAL A 442 -1.52 10.70 -2.19
N THR A 443 -1.79 10.31 -3.44
CA THR A 443 -1.19 9.11 -4.06
C THR A 443 -0.10 9.47 -5.07
N GLY A 444 0.93 8.63 -5.17
CA GLY A 444 1.99 8.73 -6.16
C GLY A 444 1.59 8.18 -7.53
N ASP A 445 2.53 8.19 -8.47
CA ASP A 445 2.37 7.70 -9.86
C ASP A 445 3.16 6.42 -10.14
N LEU A 446 3.65 5.73 -9.11
CA LEU A 446 4.47 4.52 -9.16
C LEU A 446 5.87 4.70 -9.78
N THR A 447 6.24 5.86 -10.33
CA THR A 447 7.56 6.05 -10.95
C THR A 447 8.70 5.88 -9.95
N SER A 448 8.49 6.18 -8.67
CA SER A 448 9.45 5.97 -7.58
C SER A 448 9.79 4.49 -7.31
N ALA A 449 9.01 3.54 -7.84
CA ALA A 449 9.28 2.11 -7.70
C ALA A 449 10.41 1.60 -8.61
N PHE A 450 10.92 2.44 -9.51
CA PHE A 450 11.87 2.07 -10.56
C PHE A 450 13.22 2.79 -10.42
N ASP A 451 14.23 2.17 -11.00
CA ASP A 451 15.51 2.79 -11.34
C ASP A 451 15.75 2.62 -12.83
N PHE A 452 15.25 3.57 -13.62
CA PHE A 452 15.37 3.54 -15.08
C PHE A 452 16.82 3.78 -15.56
N ALA A 453 17.67 4.40 -14.76
CA ALA A 453 19.07 4.69 -15.08
C ALA A 453 20.01 3.55 -14.67
N GLY A 454 19.58 2.66 -13.76
CA GLY A 454 20.39 1.59 -13.21
C GLY A 454 20.46 0.37 -14.15
N THR A 455 21.59 -0.37 -14.05
CA THR A 455 21.80 -1.61 -14.83
C THR A 455 21.24 -2.87 -14.14
N GLY A 456 20.61 -2.72 -12.97
CA GLY A 456 20.03 -3.79 -12.16
C GLY A 456 21.09 -4.77 -11.61
N GLN A 457 21.00 -5.14 -10.33
CA GLN A 457 21.87 -6.19 -9.76
C GLN A 457 21.30 -7.58 -10.02
N ARG A 458 22.20 -8.53 -10.25
CA ARG A 458 21.88 -9.94 -10.41
C ARG A 458 21.60 -10.58 -9.04
N LEU A 459 20.48 -11.28 -8.90
CA LEU A 459 20.20 -12.18 -7.78
C LEU A 459 20.11 -13.62 -8.31
N ALA A 460 20.54 -14.60 -7.52
CA ALA A 460 20.64 -16.00 -7.95
C ALA A 460 19.43 -16.84 -7.50
N ASP A 461 19.14 -17.87 -8.28
CA ASP A 461 18.23 -19.05 -8.13
C ASP A 461 16.91 -18.98 -7.34
N LEU A 462 15.80 -19.42 -7.96
CA LEU A 462 14.41 -19.27 -7.49
C LEU A 462 13.64 -20.60 -7.37
N PRO A 463 12.67 -20.78 -6.43
CA PRO A 463 11.87 -22.01 -6.29
C PRO A 463 10.97 -22.30 -7.51
N ASP A 464 10.67 -23.58 -7.75
CA ASP A 464 9.78 -24.04 -8.81
C ASP A 464 8.30 -23.83 -8.45
N ALA A 465 7.51 -23.25 -9.35
CA ALA A 465 6.08 -23.02 -9.19
C ALA A 465 5.20 -24.17 -9.71
N SER A 466 5.77 -25.19 -10.38
CA SER A 466 5.01 -26.26 -11.05
C SER A 466 4.14 -27.10 -10.09
N GLY A 467 4.53 -27.19 -8.81
CA GLY A 467 3.79 -27.92 -7.77
C GLY A 467 2.61 -27.17 -7.14
N LEU A 468 2.41 -25.89 -7.43
CA LEU A 468 1.39 -25.05 -6.78
C LEU A 468 -0.05 -25.54 -7.04
N PRO A 469 -0.48 -25.92 -8.27
CA PRO A 469 -1.84 -26.41 -8.50
C PRO A 469 -2.17 -27.70 -7.74
N ALA A 470 -1.21 -28.63 -7.61
CA ALA A 470 -1.40 -29.85 -6.85
C ALA A 470 -1.55 -29.56 -5.35
N ARG A 471 -0.78 -28.62 -4.81
CA ARG A 471 -0.88 -28.14 -3.44
C ARG A 471 -2.26 -27.50 -3.17
N ALA A 472 -2.76 -26.70 -4.09
CA ALA A 472 -4.10 -26.10 -4.02
C ALA A 472 -5.20 -27.18 -3.93
N ALA A 473 -5.14 -28.18 -4.81
CA ALA A 473 -6.13 -29.28 -4.81
C ALA A 473 -6.14 -30.07 -3.49
N GLN A 474 -4.97 -30.32 -2.91
CA GLN A 474 -4.84 -31.04 -1.64
C GLN A 474 -5.40 -30.24 -0.45
N ALA A 475 -5.22 -28.92 -0.44
CA ALA A 475 -5.60 -28.06 0.68
C ALA A 475 -7.13 -28.06 0.95
N ARG A 476 -7.96 -28.26 -0.06
CA ARG A 476 -9.43 -28.24 0.05
C ARG A 476 -10.01 -29.29 1.00
N SER A 477 -9.30 -30.39 1.27
CA SER A 477 -9.75 -31.48 2.15
C SER A 477 -9.33 -31.28 3.61
N LEU A 478 -8.57 -30.26 3.94
CA LEU A 478 -8.05 -30.00 5.27
C LEU A 478 -9.08 -29.26 6.16
N PRO A 479 -8.93 -29.30 7.52
CA PRO A 479 -9.83 -28.59 8.41
C PRO A 479 -9.73 -27.07 8.27
N ALA A 480 -10.83 -26.36 8.52
CA ALA A 480 -10.86 -24.89 8.44
C ALA A 480 -9.86 -24.25 9.44
N PRO A 481 -9.19 -23.16 9.05
CA PRO A 481 -8.30 -22.44 9.94
C PRO A 481 -9.10 -21.76 11.07
N ARG A 482 -8.47 -21.65 12.25
CA ARG A 482 -9.08 -21.00 13.42
C ARG A 482 -7.99 -20.33 14.26
N PRO A 483 -8.28 -19.19 14.92
CA PRO A 483 -7.40 -18.63 15.93
C PRO A 483 -7.10 -19.64 17.03
N LYS A 484 -5.82 -19.83 17.39
CA LYS A 484 -5.38 -20.77 18.42
C LYS A 484 -4.37 -20.10 19.35
N GLY A 485 -4.44 -20.45 20.64
CA GLY A 485 -3.46 -20.08 21.64
C GLY A 485 -3.53 -18.61 22.10
N PRO A 486 -2.53 -18.16 22.87
CA PRO A 486 -2.48 -16.79 23.34
C PRO A 486 -2.35 -15.81 22.16
N GLN A 487 -3.16 -14.75 22.20
CA GLN A 487 -3.19 -13.73 21.17
C GLN A 487 -1.93 -12.87 21.25
N ARG A 488 -1.04 -13.00 20.29
CA ARG A 488 0.23 -12.25 20.18
C ARG A 488 0.44 -11.84 18.73
N PRO A 489 1.08 -10.67 18.48
CA PRO A 489 1.52 -10.35 17.15
C PRO A 489 2.43 -11.46 16.58
N PRO A 490 2.29 -11.83 15.31
CA PRO A 490 3.19 -12.78 14.67
C PRO A 490 4.60 -12.21 14.60
N LEU A 491 5.58 -13.10 14.53
CA LEU A 491 6.95 -12.68 14.30
C LEU A 491 7.10 -12.30 12.82
N GLN A 492 7.52 -11.08 12.56
CA GLN A 492 8.01 -10.68 11.25
C GLN A 492 9.41 -11.23 11.03
N GLU A 493 9.74 -11.65 9.82
CA GLU A 493 11.07 -12.10 9.43
C GLU A 493 12.12 -11.03 9.75
N ALA A 494 13.22 -11.43 10.36
CA ALA A 494 14.33 -10.52 10.63
C ALA A 494 15.08 -10.15 9.34
N GLY A 495 15.57 -8.92 9.27
CA GLY A 495 16.41 -8.44 8.16
C GLY A 495 15.91 -7.13 7.57
N LEU A 496 16.80 -6.52 6.79
CA LEU A 496 16.55 -5.24 6.11
C LEU A 496 16.32 -5.48 4.61
N ARG A 497 15.63 -4.52 3.99
CA ARG A 497 15.53 -4.36 2.54
C ARG A 497 16.19 -3.06 2.11
N HIS A 498 16.60 -2.98 0.85
CA HIS A 498 16.79 -1.69 0.22
C HIS A 498 15.44 -0.97 0.13
N ALA A 499 15.44 0.33 0.44
CA ALA A 499 14.25 1.18 0.34
C ALA A 499 14.42 2.17 -0.82
N ARG A 500 13.37 2.36 -1.61
CA ARG A 500 13.31 3.39 -2.64
C ARG A 500 13.31 4.77 -1.98
N ALA A 501 13.91 5.76 -2.65
CA ALA A 501 13.81 7.14 -2.23
C ALA A 501 12.35 7.62 -2.29
N LEU A 502 11.91 8.32 -1.26
CA LEU A 502 10.56 8.84 -1.17
C LEU A 502 10.56 10.37 -1.34
N PRO A 503 9.49 10.95 -1.89
CA PRO A 503 9.43 12.39 -2.18
C PRO A 503 8.91 13.23 -1.01
N TYR A 504 8.97 12.71 0.22
CA TYR A 504 8.39 13.34 1.42
C TYR A 504 9.38 14.23 2.17
N ALA A 505 8.92 15.37 2.65
CA ALA A 505 9.60 16.20 3.63
C ALA A 505 8.56 16.96 4.46
N PHE A 506 8.60 16.83 5.78
CA PHE A 506 7.58 17.39 6.67
C PHE A 506 8.20 18.18 7.81
N GLU A 507 7.63 19.35 8.11
CA GLU A 507 7.88 20.11 9.32
C GLU A 507 6.59 20.18 10.13
N ILE A 508 6.58 19.50 11.26
CA ILE A 508 5.42 19.42 12.14
C ILE A 508 5.79 20.04 13.48
N ALA A 509 5.01 21.02 13.90
CA ALA A 509 5.14 21.66 15.19
C ALA A 509 3.82 21.61 15.96
N GLY A 510 3.93 21.60 17.29
CA GLY A 510 2.76 21.64 18.14
C GLY A 510 3.06 22.48 19.39
N ARG A 511 2.14 23.38 19.72
CA ARG A 511 2.24 24.25 20.88
C ARG A 511 0.94 24.33 21.64
N THR A 512 1.05 24.58 22.92
CA THR A 512 -0.09 24.84 23.79
C THR A 512 -0.54 26.31 23.62
N GLU A 513 -1.84 26.52 23.44
CA GLU A 513 -2.49 27.82 23.49
C GLU A 513 -3.51 27.90 24.65
N ALA A 514 -4.07 29.05 24.90
CA ALA A 514 -4.97 29.25 26.05
C ALA A 514 -6.27 28.39 25.93
N ASP A 515 -6.70 28.14 24.72
CA ASP A 515 -7.97 27.47 24.37
C ASP A 515 -7.77 26.08 23.73
N GLY A 516 -6.52 25.58 23.67
CA GLY A 516 -6.27 24.28 23.09
C GLY A 516 -4.81 23.98 22.78
N PHE A 517 -4.62 22.97 21.93
CA PHE A 517 -3.32 22.61 21.37
C PHE A 517 -3.33 22.96 19.89
N LYS A 518 -2.44 23.84 19.47
CA LYS A 518 -2.28 24.23 18.08
C LYS A 518 -1.28 23.31 17.40
N LEU A 519 -1.73 22.61 16.38
CA LEU A 519 -0.93 21.77 15.49
C LEU A 519 -0.66 22.52 14.18
N ASP A 520 0.60 22.62 13.79
CA ASP A 520 1.04 23.18 12.51
C ASP A 520 1.66 22.06 11.66
N ILE A 521 1.15 21.86 10.44
CA ILE A 521 1.63 20.86 9.48
C ILE A 521 2.11 21.59 8.22
N ALA A 522 3.42 21.52 7.93
CA ALA A 522 4.00 21.99 6.68
C ALA A 522 4.55 20.81 5.89
N ASN A 523 4.13 20.69 4.65
CA ASN A 523 4.69 19.75 3.68
C ASN A 523 5.67 20.51 2.78
N THR A 524 6.96 20.28 3.00
CA THR A 524 8.06 20.88 2.23
C THR A 524 8.58 19.95 1.13
N GLY A 525 7.97 18.76 1.01
CA GLY A 525 8.27 17.77 -0.03
C GLY A 525 7.70 18.14 -1.40
N THR A 526 7.89 17.25 -2.36
CA THR A 526 7.51 17.45 -3.77
C THR A 526 6.18 16.81 -4.15
N VAL A 527 5.57 16.02 -3.25
CA VAL A 527 4.24 15.41 -3.39
C VAL A 527 3.39 15.74 -2.18
N GLY A 528 2.08 15.64 -2.32
CA GLY A 528 1.17 15.79 -1.20
C GLY A 528 1.22 14.60 -0.23
N ALA A 529 0.67 14.76 0.96
CA ALA A 529 0.63 13.72 1.98
C ALA A 529 -0.65 13.78 2.82
N GLY A 530 -1.08 12.60 3.28
CA GLY A 530 -2.15 12.45 4.25
C GLY A 530 -1.60 12.10 5.64
N PHE A 531 -2.28 12.61 6.67
CA PHE A 531 -1.95 12.34 8.06
C PHE A 531 -3.23 12.03 8.85
N ILE A 532 -3.08 11.20 9.89
CA ILE A 532 -4.16 10.92 10.85
C ILE A 532 -3.68 11.26 12.24
N LEU A 533 -4.39 12.15 12.92
CA LEU A 533 -4.18 12.48 14.33
C LEU A 533 -5.16 11.69 15.19
N TYR A 534 -4.68 11.00 16.18
CA TYR A 534 -5.44 10.26 17.18
C TYR A 534 -5.38 11.00 18.53
N PRO A 535 -6.33 11.89 18.84
CA PRO A 535 -6.43 12.49 20.15
C PRO A 535 -6.99 11.48 21.15
N THR A 536 -6.42 11.39 22.35
CA THR A 536 -6.97 10.51 23.39
C THR A 536 -8.38 10.95 23.79
N GLY A 537 -9.35 10.03 23.75
CA GLY A 537 -10.74 10.28 24.13
C GLY A 537 -11.58 11.04 23.10
N ALA A 538 -11.08 11.27 21.88
CA ALA A 538 -11.80 11.92 20.80
C ALA A 538 -11.62 11.15 19.47
N ALA A 539 -12.50 11.43 18.51
CA ALA A 539 -12.42 10.84 17.17
C ALA A 539 -11.15 11.28 16.44
N PRO A 540 -10.56 10.43 15.61
CA PRO A 540 -9.42 10.77 14.76
C PRO A 540 -9.72 11.96 13.84
N ARG A 541 -8.65 12.70 13.49
CA ARG A 541 -8.69 13.83 12.56
C ARG A 541 -7.80 13.56 11.37
N HIS A 542 -8.32 13.79 10.19
CA HIS A 542 -7.60 13.55 8.93
C HIS A 542 -7.11 14.85 8.32
N TYR A 543 -5.87 14.86 7.87
CA TYR A 543 -5.27 16.02 7.23
C TYR A 543 -4.70 15.64 5.87
N THR A 544 -4.94 16.49 4.88
CA THR A 544 -4.29 16.40 3.56
C THR A 544 -3.56 17.69 3.28
N VAL A 545 -2.25 17.60 3.00
CA VAL A 545 -1.40 18.76 2.74
C VAL A 545 -0.65 18.56 1.44
N GLU A 546 -0.96 19.38 0.44
CA GLU A 546 -0.27 19.37 -0.85
C GLU A 546 1.20 19.77 -0.72
N ALA A 547 2.01 19.42 -1.72
CA ALA A 547 3.40 19.83 -1.84
C ALA A 547 3.55 21.35 -1.70
N GLY A 548 4.49 21.79 -0.86
CA GLY A 548 4.79 23.20 -0.61
C GLY A 548 3.73 23.97 0.17
N LYS A 549 2.65 23.30 0.64
CA LYS A 549 1.58 23.92 1.41
C LYS A 549 1.71 23.68 2.91
N ARG A 550 0.95 24.46 3.68
CA ARG A 550 0.85 24.39 5.14
C ARG A 550 -0.62 24.50 5.57
N LEU A 551 -0.95 23.84 6.65
CA LEU A 551 -2.19 24.05 7.40
C LEU A 551 -1.93 24.05 8.89
N ASP A 552 -2.84 24.63 9.65
CA ASP A 552 -2.86 24.58 11.11
C ASP A 552 -4.26 24.15 11.61
N ASP A 553 -4.30 23.55 12.79
CA ASP A 553 -5.53 23.17 13.43
C ASP A 553 -5.45 23.37 14.95
N LEU A 554 -6.57 23.75 15.56
CA LEU A 554 -6.70 23.89 17.01
C LEU A 554 -7.45 22.70 17.57
N ILE A 555 -6.78 21.90 18.38
CA ILE A 555 -7.29 20.67 18.97
C ILE A 555 -7.75 20.97 20.39
N ALA A 556 -8.99 20.61 20.69
CA ALA A 556 -9.51 20.77 22.06
C ALA A 556 -8.70 19.93 23.06
N VAL A 557 -8.49 20.47 24.24
CA VAL A 557 -7.90 19.80 25.40
C VAL A 557 -9.02 19.26 26.30
N ASP A 558 -8.66 18.37 27.24
CA ASP A 558 -9.62 17.86 28.21
C ASP A 558 -10.07 18.95 29.22
N ALA A 559 -11.03 18.64 30.09
CA ALA A 559 -11.56 19.59 31.07
C ALA A 559 -10.51 20.08 32.11
N ALA A 560 -9.42 19.36 32.29
CA ALA A 560 -8.29 19.74 33.15
C ALA A 560 -7.23 20.55 32.39
N GLY A 561 -7.40 20.72 31.07
CA GLY A 561 -6.45 21.39 30.17
C GLY A 561 -5.36 20.47 29.66
N GLY A 562 -5.48 19.14 29.84
CA GLY A 562 -4.53 18.13 29.38
C GLY A 562 -4.72 17.73 27.93
N TYR A 563 -3.67 17.27 27.29
CA TYR A 563 -3.72 16.66 25.96
C TYR A 563 -2.74 15.51 25.82
N ALA A 564 -3.18 14.49 25.08
CA ALA A 564 -2.33 13.39 24.60
C ALA A 564 -2.81 13.00 23.19
N MET A 565 -1.91 12.97 22.21
CA MET A 565 -2.27 12.66 20.84
C MET A 565 -1.07 12.15 20.03
N ALA A 566 -1.36 11.36 19.01
CA ALA A 566 -0.37 10.82 18.08
C ALA A 566 -0.76 11.17 16.63
N LEU A 567 0.14 11.81 15.88
CA LEU A 567 0.01 12.11 14.46
C LEU A 567 0.82 11.08 13.68
N HIS A 568 0.13 10.25 12.90
CA HIS A 568 0.72 9.29 11.99
C HIS A 568 0.74 9.83 10.56
N GLY A 569 1.80 9.53 9.83
CA GLY A 569 1.97 9.91 8.43
C GLY A 569 2.66 8.80 7.62
N PRO A 570 3.00 9.07 6.34
CA PRO A 570 3.62 8.08 5.45
C PRO A 570 4.94 7.54 6.00
N ASN A 571 5.29 6.30 5.62
CA ASN A 571 6.57 5.65 5.94
C ASN A 571 6.93 5.66 7.44
N GLY A 572 5.95 5.35 8.33
CA GLY A 572 6.21 5.31 9.78
C GLY A 572 6.49 6.65 10.43
N PHE A 573 6.18 7.77 9.77
CA PHE A 573 6.27 9.09 10.37
C PHE A 573 5.34 9.20 11.58
N LEU A 574 5.89 9.65 12.71
CA LEU A 574 5.16 9.80 13.97
C LEU A 574 5.56 11.08 14.70
N ARG A 575 4.56 11.78 15.22
CA ARG A 575 4.71 12.84 16.21
C ARG A 575 3.73 12.59 17.36
N GLU A 576 4.25 12.39 18.58
CA GLU A 576 3.39 12.33 19.77
C GLU A 576 3.54 13.61 20.59
N PHE A 577 2.42 14.07 21.10
CA PHE A 577 2.30 15.28 21.90
C PHE A 577 1.55 14.97 23.19
N ARG A 578 2.19 15.21 24.33
CA ARG A 578 1.56 15.18 25.65
C ARG A 578 1.91 16.44 26.43
N GLY A 579 0.97 16.91 27.25
CA GLY A 579 1.14 18.09 28.06
C GLY A 579 -0.19 18.68 28.56
N GLY A 580 -0.16 19.94 28.92
CA GLY A 580 -1.34 20.65 29.38
C GLY A 580 -1.26 22.16 29.16
N THR A 581 -2.38 22.87 29.25
CA THR A 581 -2.47 24.33 29.09
C THR A 581 -1.76 25.10 30.21
N LYS A 582 -1.46 24.44 31.33
CA LYS A 582 -0.65 24.99 32.43
C LYS A 582 0.83 24.58 32.32
N SER A 583 1.31 24.30 31.12
CA SER A 583 2.67 23.84 30.89
C SER A 583 3.72 24.92 31.20
N ALA A 584 4.98 24.49 31.39
CA ALA A 584 6.13 25.38 31.55
C ALA A 584 6.48 26.20 30.28
N GLY A 585 5.72 26.10 29.22
CA GLY A 585 5.91 26.84 27.96
C GLY A 585 7.02 26.26 27.10
N VAL A 586 7.33 24.97 27.25
CA VAL A 586 8.35 24.27 26.44
C VAL A 586 7.76 23.89 25.09
N GLU A 587 8.52 24.12 24.02
CA GLU A 587 8.25 23.62 22.68
C GLU A 587 9.44 22.78 22.18
N ALA A 588 9.14 21.69 21.47
CA ALA A 588 10.13 20.89 20.77
C ALA A 588 9.58 20.42 19.42
N ASP A 589 10.33 20.70 18.39
CA ASP A 589 10.08 20.23 17.00
C ASP A 589 11.39 19.80 16.34
N ALA A 590 11.33 19.19 15.16
CA ALA A 590 12.52 18.75 14.47
C ALA A 590 12.44 18.93 12.95
N VAL A 591 13.62 19.21 12.37
CA VAL A 591 13.85 19.30 10.94
C VAL A 591 15.00 18.39 10.55
N PHE A 592 14.86 17.66 9.44
CA PHE A 592 15.95 16.89 8.86
C PHE A 592 16.78 17.77 7.92
N GLU A 593 18.07 17.93 8.23
CA GLU A 593 19.04 18.66 7.41
C GLU A 593 19.66 17.72 6.39
N VAL A 594 19.19 17.80 5.16
CA VAL A 594 19.56 16.89 4.05
C VAL A 594 21.07 16.93 3.77
N SER A 595 21.69 18.11 3.76
CA SER A 595 23.10 18.30 3.39
C SER A 595 24.08 17.58 4.31
N THR A 596 23.73 17.42 5.58
CA THR A 596 24.58 16.82 6.62
C THR A 596 24.04 15.49 7.16
N ALA A 597 22.88 15.05 6.70
CA ALA A 597 22.14 13.89 7.21
C ALA A 597 21.96 13.94 8.74
N ARG A 598 21.57 15.11 9.27
CA ARG A 598 21.33 15.33 10.69
C ARG A 598 19.85 15.63 10.97
N LEU A 599 19.35 15.12 12.08
CA LEU A 599 18.14 15.61 12.69
C LEU A 599 18.49 16.78 13.63
N LEU A 600 17.88 17.92 13.39
CA LEU A 600 17.98 19.09 14.22
C LEU A 600 16.72 19.19 15.08
N ILE A 601 16.84 18.85 16.37
CA ILE A 601 15.74 19.00 17.33
C ILE A 601 15.87 20.39 17.95
N ARG A 602 14.85 21.22 17.72
CA ARG A 602 14.80 22.60 18.19
C ARG A 602 13.96 22.65 19.45
N LEU A 603 14.60 23.09 20.55
CA LEU A 603 14.01 23.25 21.87
C LEU A 603 13.83 24.72 22.16
N ARG A 604 12.66 25.14 22.63
CA ARG A 604 12.40 26.55 22.97
C ARG A 604 11.70 26.63 24.32
N ASN A 605 12.12 27.61 25.13
CA ASN A 605 11.44 28.01 26.35
C ASN A 605 10.63 29.29 26.09
N LYS A 606 9.31 29.15 25.95
CA LYS A 606 8.37 30.26 25.79
C LYS A 606 7.74 30.70 27.13
N GLY A 607 8.12 29.99 28.22
CA GLY A 607 7.69 30.29 29.56
C GLY A 607 8.50 31.45 30.20
N VAL A 608 8.14 31.75 31.45
CA VAL A 608 8.74 32.85 32.23
C VAL A 608 9.80 32.37 33.28
N GLN A 609 9.99 31.08 33.39
CA GLN A 609 10.98 30.46 34.29
C GLN A 609 11.98 29.62 33.49
N PRO A 610 13.23 29.47 33.98
CA PRO A 610 14.17 28.52 33.39
C PRO A 610 13.60 27.09 33.43
N VAL A 611 13.90 26.31 32.39
CA VAL A 611 13.50 24.90 32.29
C VAL A 611 14.66 24.02 31.87
N THR A 612 14.65 22.76 32.30
CA THR A 612 15.61 21.74 31.89
C THR A 612 14.90 20.71 30.97
N VAL A 613 15.33 20.69 29.71
CA VAL A 613 14.78 19.77 28.70
C VAL A 613 15.80 18.65 28.46
N ALA A 614 15.33 17.41 28.56
CA ALA A 614 16.09 16.21 28.21
C ALA A 614 15.64 15.65 26.85
N VAL A 615 16.61 15.36 25.97
CA VAL A 615 16.39 14.68 24.68
C VAL A 615 17.07 13.32 24.73
N ALA A 616 16.28 12.26 24.55
CA ALA A 616 16.74 10.88 24.59
C ALA A 616 16.37 10.14 23.30
N PRO A 617 17.26 9.32 22.72
CA PRO A 617 16.86 8.36 21.72
C PRO A 617 15.91 7.31 22.33
N VAL A 618 14.87 6.95 21.58
CA VAL A 618 13.92 5.88 21.93
C VAL A 618 14.34 4.58 21.25
N ASP A 619 14.70 4.69 19.96
CA ASP A 619 15.17 3.56 19.16
C ASP A 619 16.38 3.96 18.30
N TYR A 620 16.99 2.98 17.61
CA TYR A 620 18.12 3.07 16.67
C TYR A 620 19.46 3.45 17.27
N LEU A 621 19.52 4.29 18.30
CA LEU A 621 20.74 4.77 18.93
C LEU A 621 20.80 4.35 20.40
N SER A 622 21.95 3.82 20.79
CA SER A 622 22.27 3.62 22.21
C SER A 622 23.16 4.78 22.69
N ALA A 623 22.53 5.86 23.14
CA ALA A 623 23.21 7.03 23.65
C ALA A 623 22.51 7.55 24.91
N ALA A 624 23.29 8.15 25.81
CA ALA A 624 22.74 8.80 27.00
C ALA A 624 21.88 10.02 26.62
N PRO A 625 20.82 10.34 27.38
CA PRO A 625 20.06 11.56 27.20
C PRO A 625 20.97 12.80 27.26
N ARG A 626 20.69 13.78 26.41
CA ARG A 626 21.29 15.09 26.47
C ARG A 626 20.35 16.04 27.21
N GLN A 627 20.89 16.88 28.09
CA GLN A 627 20.10 17.83 28.88
C GLN A 627 20.53 19.26 28.59
N TYR A 628 19.56 20.17 28.53
CA TYR A 628 19.73 21.58 28.24
C TYR A 628 18.91 22.42 29.20
N THR A 629 19.56 23.33 29.93
CA THR A 629 18.85 24.32 30.74
C THR A 629 18.63 25.58 29.91
N LEU A 630 17.36 25.93 29.68
CA LEU A 630 16.93 27.04 28.83
C LEU A 630 16.39 28.18 29.70
N ALA A 631 17.00 29.35 29.64
CA ALA A 631 16.41 30.56 30.20
C ALA A 631 15.10 30.95 29.49
N PRO A 632 14.25 31.78 30.10
CA PRO A 632 13.05 32.32 29.42
C PRO A 632 13.41 32.94 28.05
N GLY A 633 12.69 32.58 27.02
CA GLY A 633 12.91 33.04 25.64
C GLY A 633 14.08 32.38 24.91
N ALA A 634 14.86 31.51 25.54
CA ALA A 634 16.01 30.84 24.92
C ALA A 634 15.57 29.72 23.94
N GLU A 635 16.45 29.52 22.95
CA GLU A 635 16.35 28.41 21.99
C GLU A 635 17.66 27.62 21.98
N GLN A 636 17.57 26.30 21.83
CA GLN A 636 18.70 25.37 21.69
C GLN A 636 18.44 24.43 20.52
N LEU A 637 19.46 24.23 19.69
CA LEU A 637 19.45 23.18 18.67
C LEU A 637 20.25 21.97 19.17
N ASP A 638 19.62 20.80 19.16
CA ASP A 638 20.25 19.51 19.44
C ASP A 638 20.38 18.70 18.16
N ALA A 639 21.61 18.48 17.70
CA ALA A 639 21.90 17.88 16.41
C ALA A 639 22.35 16.42 16.54
N TRP A 640 21.69 15.51 15.82
CA TRP A 640 21.96 14.08 15.80
C TRP A 640 22.29 13.58 14.38
N SER A 641 23.44 12.90 14.22
CA SER A 641 23.80 12.29 12.93
C SER A 641 22.99 11.03 12.69
N LEU A 642 22.30 10.95 11.55
CA LEU A 642 21.44 9.84 11.17
C LEU A 642 22.05 8.95 10.08
N ALA A 643 23.11 9.38 9.39
CA ALA A 643 23.71 8.64 8.28
C ALA A 643 24.04 7.17 8.61
N PRO A 644 24.58 6.81 9.81
CA PRO A 644 24.83 5.42 10.16
C PRO A 644 23.56 4.55 10.32
N LEU A 645 22.41 5.18 10.42
CA LEU A 645 21.11 4.56 10.69
C LEU A 645 20.23 4.46 9.43
N GLY A 646 20.78 4.75 8.26
CA GLY A 646 19.98 4.91 7.04
C GLY A 646 18.94 6.03 7.14
N ASN A 647 19.25 7.08 7.90
CA ASN A 647 18.41 8.26 8.19
C ASN A 647 17.13 8.00 9.02
N TRP A 648 17.00 6.86 9.68
CA TRP A 648 15.92 6.59 10.64
C TRP A 648 16.17 7.28 11.96
N TYR A 649 15.10 7.79 12.59
CA TYR A 649 15.17 8.47 13.88
C TYR A 649 13.94 8.18 14.75
N ASP A 650 14.16 8.12 16.06
CA ASP A 650 13.11 8.08 17.08
C ASP A 650 13.67 8.68 18.38
N PHE A 651 13.17 9.85 18.76
CA PHE A 651 13.62 10.61 19.91
C PHE A 651 12.44 11.08 20.76
N LYS A 652 12.70 11.24 22.05
CA LYS A 652 11.76 11.79 23.03
C LYS A 652 12.37 13.00 23.71
N ALA A 653 11.62 14.11 23.76
CA ALA A 653 11.94 15.29 24.55
C ALA A 653 10.99 15.37 25.76
N THR A 654 11.55 15.58 26.96
CA THR A 654 10.82 15.73 28.22
C THR A 654 11.32 16.97 28.99
N CYS A 655 10.52 17.51 29.90
CA CYS A 655 10.89 18.66 30.73
C CYS A 655 10.88 18.26 32.21
N VAL A 656 11.95 18.63 32.95
CA VAL A 656 12.08 18.29 34.37
C VAL A 656 11.05 19.04 35.22
N GLU A 657 10.83 20.32 34.92
CA GLU A 657 9.91 21.21 35.63
C GLU A 657 8.46 21.02 35.25
N ASP A 658 8.22 20.29 34.15
CA ASP A 658 6.87 19.93 33.63
C ASP A 658 6.80 18.44 33.27
N GLY A 659 6.55 17.61 34.26
CA GLY A 659 6.51 16.15 34.10
C GLY A 659 5.39 15.65 33.16
N ALA A 660 4.45 16.51 32.77
CA ALA A 660 3.43 16.19 31.79
C ALA A 660 3.91 16.40 30.33
N PHE A 661 4.93 17.25 30.13
CA PHE A 661 5.45 17.57 28.82
C PHE A 661 6.22 16.40 28.22
N GLU A 662 5.76 15.93 27.08
CA GLU A 662 6.47 14.94 26.27
C GLU A 662 6.23 15.21 24.78
N ARG A 663 7.31 15.09 23.99
CA ARG A 663 7.28 15.09 22.53
C ARG A 663 8.06 13.88 22.02
N ARG A 664 7.41 12.99 21.28
CA ARG A 664 8.12 11.93 20.53
C ARG A 664 8.17 12.29 19.06
N ILE A 665 9.33 12.12 18.46
CA ILE A 665 9.67 12.56 17.12
C ILE A 665 10.31 11.37 16.41
N ALA A 666 9.56 10.69 15.53
CA ALA A 666 10.06 9.53 14.82
C ALA A 666 9.74 9.59 13.32
N GLY A 667 10.54 8.89 12.52
CA GLY A 667 10.39 8.78 11.07
C GLY A 667 11.71 8.55 10.35
N HIS A 668 11.71 8.86 9.05
CA HIS A 668 12.85 8.74 8.15
C HIS A 668 13.18 10.09 7.50
N GLY A 669 14.47 10.45 7.44
CA GLY A 669 14.94 11.65 6.74
C GLY A 669 15.20 11.35 5.27
N GLU A 670 14.35 11.85 4.41
CA GLU A 670 14.48 11.66 2.95
C GLU A 670 15.52 12.61 2.35
N ASN A 671 16.37 12.07 1.50
CA ASN A 671 17.45 12.82 0.85
C ASN A 671 17.50 12.62 -0.68
N GLY A 672 16.43 12.06 -1.27
CA GLY A 672 16.31 11.77 -2.69
C GLY A 672 17.17 10.59 -3.19
N ARG A 673 17.72 9.78 -2.28
CA ARG A 673 18.52 8.59 -2.60
C ARG A 673 17.92 7.33 -1.97
N PRO A 674 18.13 6.15 -2.57
CA PRO A 674 17.77 4.89 -1.94
C PRO A 674 18.40 4.76 -0.55
N SER A 675 17.67 4.14 0.37
CA SER A 675 18.05 3.91 1.76
C SER A 675 17.82 2.43 2.14
N ILE A 676 17.56 2.18 3.39
CA ILE A 676 17.17 0.89 3.95
C ILE A 676 15.77 0.98 4.58
N SER A 677 15.06 -0.12 4.64
CA SER A 677 13.84 -0.25 5.41
C SER A 677 14.09 0.04 6.89
N ASP A 678 13.03 0.32 7.66
CA ASP A 678 13.15 0.64 9.08
C ASP A 678 13.91 -0.48 9.84
N PRO A 679 15.05 -0.18 10.50
CA PRO A 679 15.82 -1.17 11.24
C PRO A 679 15.11 -1.73 12.48
N ALA A 680 14.01 -1.15 12.90
CA ALA A 680 13.22 -1.63 14.02
C ALA A 680 12.16 -2.68 13.61
N LEU A 681 11.85 -2.80 12.31
CA LEU A 681 10.97 -3.86 11.80
C LEU A 681 11.52 -5.26 12.11
N GLY A 682 10.66 -6.16 12.52
CA GLY A 682 11.03 -7.54 12.85
C GLY A 682 11.78 -7.69 14.19
N ARG A 683 11.94 -6.64 14.99
CA ARG A 683 12.35 -6.76 16.39
C ARG A 683 11.17 -7.27 17.21
N ARG A 684 11.46 -8.14 18.21
CA ARG A 684 10.40 -8.52 19.17
C ARG A 684 10.01 -7.26 19.95
N ILE A 685 8.74 -6.91 19.90
CA ILE A 685 8.16 -6.00 20.88
C ILE A 685 8.15 -6.76 22.20
N ALA A 686 8.92 -6.30 23.19
CA ALA A 686 9.10 -6.96 24.49
C ALA A 686 7.83 -6.87 25.34
#